data_0487b1d7792c48e0a266624862e2d2c7
#
_entry.id   0487b1d7792c48e0a266624862e2d2c7
#
_cell.length_a   1.000
_cell.length_b   1.000
_cell.length_c   1.000
_cell.angle_alpha   90.00
_cell.angle_beta   90.00
_cell.angle_gamma   90.00
#
_symmetry.space_group_name_H-M   'P 1'
#
loop_
_entity.id
_entity.type
_entity.pdbx_description
1 polymer ?
#
loop_
_entity_poly.entity_id
_entity_poly.type
_entity_poly.pdbx_seq_one_letter_code
_entity_poly.pdbx_strand_id
1 'polypeptide(L)'
;MSDHSSRRKVAALPRVPLAGSIDLTYRCNNDCRHCWLRISPDSPEKKEELTSAEVRDLVEAARAMGCRKWSISGGEPMLRPDFEEIFDHVTSRAGAYTLNTNGTLITPRIARLMKRKGSKLVALYGATAGVQDGITRNPGSFEAMMRGVAYLKETGAGFTVQVIPMRDNYHQYAEMVRLAESLSRSWRIGAPWLWLSASGEPAKNIEIADQRLDPAEVVKLDEPDLSFEEWVDGNVEETCRREPGNERLFDACVRSRRDFHVDPYGKMSFCCFVKDPALRYDLRKGSFQDAWENFVPSLAEKVRGGGNYLENCGACEFRRDCRWCAVYGFLEHRDHSAKVDYLCRAARENRRFKESWKEKHRRHYDIAGITLRVESDIPFSEGTFRPKFKLFEVPEPGDDVVTIRHHFSLPDLDGVDLGREVYRKPPWAVYEKGDSWIYLGIAPNPGDLRLFRVVVCSRDHTRTRIFNPNGKLFLSGGMDSLALFSSDQILIARVLADRKACYLHSAGIVLDDKGLLFVGHSEAGKSTMVKMMRDKAEVLCDDRMIIRKWSDGFRIHGTWSHGEISEVSHSSAPLRAILFLEKSADNRLVRVEDKRERVQKILEFLVRPLVSPDWWDKMLTLIEEIADEVPCYTLYFDMSGRAGDLLKGL
;
A
#
# COMPACT_ATOMS: atom_id res chain seq x y z
N MET A 1 11.52 12.86 40.97
CA MET A 1 12.91 12.85 40.52
C MET A 1 13.35 11.39 40.43
N SER A 2 13.40 10.85 39.24
CA SER A 2 14.33 9.79 38.78
C SER A 2 14.00 9.55 37.30
N ASP A 3 14.84 10.16 36.52
CA ASP A 3 14.90 10.06 35.06
C ASP A 3 15.45 8.67 34.68
N HIS A 4 14.65 7.87 33.98
CA HIS A 4 15.09 6.63 33.34
C HIS A 4 14.86 6.65 31.85
N SER A 5 15.44 7.63 31.16
CA SER A 5 15.62 7.57 29.71
C SER A 5 16.89 6.78 29.36
N SER A 6 16.90 5.47 29.56
CA SER A 6 17.91 4.61 28.94
C SER A 6 17.60 4.44 27.45
N ARG A 7 17.86 5.47 26.64
CA ARG A 7 18.02 5.31 25.20
C ARG A 7 19.22 4.38 24.98
N ARG A 8 18.97 3.09 24.70
CA ARG A 8 20.00 2.22 24.12
C ARG A 8 20.57 2.96 22.91
N LYS A 9 21.85 3.33 22.96
CA LYS A 9 22.62 3.73 21.79
C LYS A 9 22.60 2.51 20.86
N VAL A 10 21.70 2.52 19.88
CA VAL A 10 21.78 1.58 18.77
C VAL A 10 23.10 1.92 18.10
N ALA A 11 24.07 1.01 18.17
CA ALA A 11 25.33 1.15 17.46
C ALA A 11 24.97 1.42 16.00
N ALA A 12 25.45 2.54 15.44
CA ALA A 12 25.17 2.91 14.08
C ALA A 12 25.68 1.76 13.19
N LEU A 13 24.74 1.09 12.49
CA LEU A 13 25.09 0.03 11.55
C LEU A 13 26.06 0.60 10.52
N PRO A 14 27.10 -0.14 10.14
CA PRO A 14 28.07 0.32 9.17
C PRO A 14 27.35 0.70 7.86
N ARG A 15 27.78 1.81 7.25
CA ARG A 15 27.22 2.30 6.01
C ARG A 15 27.72 1.45 4.84
N VAL A 16 26.99 0.39 4.49
CA VAL A 16 27.33 -0.52 3.38
C VAL A 16 26.67 -0.02 2.09
N PRO A 17 27.38 0.11 0.95
CA PRO A 17 26.81 0.45 -0.34
C PRO A 17 26.06 -0.76 -0.91
N LEU A 18 24.75 -0.88 -0.70
CA LEU A 18 23.96 -2.05 -1.09
C LEU A 18 23.61 -2.06 -2.59
N ALA A 19 23.43 -0.88 -3.18
CA ALA A 19 23.04 -0.73 -4.58
C ALA A 19 23.87 0.34 -5.29
N GLY A 20 24.36 0.01 -6.48
CA GLY A 20 25.04 0.93 -7.38
C GLY A 20 24.16 1.32 -8.57
N SER A 21 24.22 2.58 -8.96
CA SER A 21 23.67 3.08 -10.21
C SER A 21 24.83 3.58 -11.07
N ILE A 22 24.88 3.15 -12.33
CA ILE A 22 25.92 3.57 -13.28
C ILE A 22 25.27 4.00 -14.58
N ASP A 23 25.63 5.20 -15.03
CA ASP A 23 25.34 5.65 -16.39
C ASP A 23 26.55 5.31 -17.25
N LEU A 24 26.38 4.42 -18.24
CA LEU A 24 27.49 3.94 -19.08
C LEU A 24 27.95 4.99 -20.10
N THR A 25 27.01 5.80 -20.58
CA THR A 25 27.23 6.91 -21.50
C THR A 25 26.10 7.91 -21.36
N TYR A 26 26.34 9.19 -21.57
CA TYR A 26 25.25 10.18 -21.73
C TYR A 26 24.81 10.35 -23.18
N ARG A 27 25.58 9.81 -24.12
CA ARG A 27 25.22 9.84 -25.55
C ARG A 27 24.02 8.93 -25.80
N CYS A 28 23.16 9.36 -26.74
CA CYS A 28 21.96 8.61 -27.12
C CYS A 28 21.75 8.72 -28.64
N ASN A 29 21.22 7.66 -29.24
CA ASN A 29 20.80 7.69 -30.64
C ASN A 29 19.42 8.35 -30.85
N ASN A 30 18.73 8.75 -29.77
CA ASN A 30 17.53 9.56 -29.78
C ASN A 30 17.85 10.98 -29.27
N ASP A 31 17.10 11.97 -29.74
CA ASP A 31 17.14 13.38 -29.28
C ASP A 31 15.81 13.77 -28.64
N CYS A 32 15.36 12.98 -27.65
CA CYS A 32 14.01 13.13 -27.08
C CYS A 32 13.76 14.51 -26.47
N ARG A 33 12.60 15.10 -26.78
CA ARG A 33 12.19 16.44 -26.35
C ARG A 33 12.18 16.65 -24.84
N HIS A 34 11.83 15.62 -24.09
CA HIS A 34 11.74 15.61 -22.62
C HIS A 34 13.03 15.18 -21.93
N CYS A 35 14.08 14.79 -22.68
CA CYS A 35 15.26 14.20 -22.09
C CYS A 35 16.16 15.24 -21.43
N TRP A 36 16.44 15.05 -20.17
CA TRP A 36 17.26 15.94 -19.37
C TRP A 36 18.78 15.83 -19.64
N LEU A 37 19.25 14.73 -20.25
CA LEU A 37 20.66 14.55 -20.65
C LEU A 37 20.91 15.07 -22.06
N ARG A 38 20.32 14.42 -23.06
CA ARG A 38 20.24 14.85 -24.45
C ARG A 38 21.58 15.21 -25.09
N ILE A 39 22.47 14.22 -25.18
CA ILE A 39 23.80 14.32 -25.77
C ILE A 39 23.87 13.49 -27.05
N SER A 40 24.35 14.11 -28.15
CA SER A 40 24.47 13.46 -29.46
C SER A 40 25.35 12.20 -29.40
N PRO A 41 25.05 11.16 -30.21
CA PRO A 41 25.88 9.96 -30.31
C PRO A 41 27.34 10.26 -30.72
N ASP A 42 27.56 11.32 -31.47
CA ASP A 42 28.87 11.72 -31.96
C ASP A 42 29.60 12.77 -31.10
N SER A 43 29.07 13.06 -29.91
CA SER A 43 29.66 14.00 -28.98
C SER A 43 31.12 13.67 -28.67
N PRO A 44 32.02 14.68 -28.66
CA PRO A 44 33.43 14.51 -28.32
C PRO A 44 33.63 14.01 -26.87
N GLU A 45 32.65 14.16 -25.99
CA GLU A 45 32.64 13.65 -24.62
C GLU A 45 32.83 12.13 -24.53
N LYS A 46 32.63 11.41 -25.65
CA LYS A 46 32.94 9.99 -25.77
C LYS A 46 34.37 9.63 -25.29
N LYS A 47 35.32 10.53 -25.51
CA LYS A 47 36.72 10.32 -25.12
C LYS A 47 36.97 10.40 -23.62
N GLU A 48 36.03 10.99 -22.89
CA GLU A 48 36.10 11.16 -21.44
C GLU A 48 35.36 10.05 -20.69
N GLU A 49 34.59 9.21 -21.40
CA GLU A 49 33.86 8.11 -20.78
C GLU A 49 34.81 7.09 -20.14
N LEU A 50 34.37 6.48 -19.03
CA LEU A 50 35.08 5.39 -18.39
C LEU A 50 35.27 4.25 -19.39
N THR A 51 36.49 3.70 -19.45
CA THR A 51 36.80 2.50 -20.21
C THR A 51 36.16 1.27 -19.58
N SER A 52 36.03 0.16 -20.32
CA SER A 52 35.55 -1.13 -19.75
C SER A 52 36.38 -1.57 -18.55
N ALA A 53 37.69 -1.30 -18.55
CA ALA A 53 38.55 -1.63 -17.42
C ALA A 53 38.21 -0.80 -16.17
N GLU A 54 38.08 0.54 -16.31
CA GLU A 54 37.69 1.42 -15.20
C GLU A 54 36.31 1.06 -14.65
N VAL A 55 35.33 0.70 -15.51
CA VAL A 55 34.01 0.23 -15.08
C VAL A 55 34.12 -1.08 -14.29
N ARG A 56 34.94 -2.04 -14.74
CA ARG A 56 35.16 -3.30 -14.01
C ARG A 56 35.76 -3.06 -12.64
N ASP A 57 36.82 -2.25 -12.57
CA ASP A 57 37.50 -1.92 -11.30
C ASP A 57 36.55 -1.25 -10.32
N LEU A 58 35.74 -0.31 -10.78
CA LEU A 58 34.67 0.32 -9.98
C LEU A 58 33.68 -0.71 -9.43
N VAL A 59 33.19 -1.60 -10.30
CA VAL A 59 32.21 -2.63 -9.93
C VAL A 59 32.79 -3.59 -8.91
N GLU A 60 34.06 -4.02 -9.07
CA GLU A 60 34.72 -4.91 -8.10
C GLU A 60 34.98 -4.20 -6.76
N ALA A 61 35.41 -2.93 -6.79
CA ALA A 61 35.58 -2.15 -5.57
C ALA A 61 34.27 -2.00 -4.78
N ALA A 62 33.17 -1.69 -5.49
CA ALA A 62 31.84 -1.60 -4.85
C ALA A 62 31.35 -2.96 -4.31
N ARG A 63 31.62 -4.06 -5.05
CA ARG A 63 31.28 -5.42 -4.60
C ARG A 63 32.04 -5.85 -3.36
N ALA A 64 33.32 -5.51 -3.29
CA ALA A 64 34.16 -5.78 -2.11
C ALA A 64 33.57 -5.11 -0.86
N MET A 65 32.96 -3.94 -1.00
CA MET A 65 32.29 -3.20 0.07
C MET A 65 30.83 -3.63 0.31
N GLY A 66 30.28 -4.58 -0.44
CA GLY A 66 28.95 -5.14 -0.18
C GLY A 66 27.86 -4.85 -1.23
N CYS A 67 28.19 -4.14 -2.33
CA CYS A 67 27.22 -3.87 -3.39
C CYS A 67 26.77 -5.16 -4.09
N ARG A 68 25.43 -5.37 -4.16
CA ARG A 68 24.84 -6.57 -4.77
C ARG A 68 23.77 -6.25 -5.80
N LYS A 69 23.30 -5.01 -5.86
CA LYS A 69 22.27 -4.55 -6.79
C LYS A 69 22.86 -3.49 -7.73
N TRP A 70 22.46 -3.53 -9.00
CA TRP A 70 22.96 -2.57 -9.97
C TRP A 70 21.83 -1.98 -10.82
N SER A 71 21.87 -0.66 -11.05
CA SER A 71 21.04 0.02 -12.04
C SER A 71 21.95 0.54 -13.15
N ILE A 72 21.70 0.08 -14.38
CA ILE A 72 22.46 0.45 -15.58
C ILE A 72 21.58 1.37 -16.41
N SER A 73 22.08 2.56 -16.72
CA SER A 73 21.33 3.60 -17.43
C SER A 73 22.27 4.52 -18.21
N GLY A 74 21.82 5.74 -18.48
CA GLY A 74 22.54 6.81 -19.14
C GLY A 74 21.68 7.48 -20.21
N GLY A 75 22.27 7.78 -21.37
CA GLY A 75 21.54 8.07 -22.60
C GLY A 75 20.95 6.78 -23.17
N GLU A 76 21.68 6.12 -24.10
CA GLU A 76 21.37 4.75 -24.47
C GLU A 76 22.62 3.86 -24.19
N PRO A 77 22.55 3.00 -23.17
CA PRO A 77 23.70 2.17 -22.78
C PRO A 77 24.26 1.30 -23.92
N MET A 78 23.37 0.81 -24.80
CA MET A 78 23.73 -0.06 -25.92
C MET A 78 24.42 0.68 -27.07
N LEU A 79 24.55 2.00 -27.00
CA LEU A 79 25.33 2.78 -27.94
C LEU A 79 26.86 2.55 -27.77
N ARG A 80 27.26 2.05 -26.59
CA ARG A 80 28.65 1.68 -26.35
C ARG A 80 29.00 0.39 -27.07
N PRO A 81 30.12 0.33 -27.81
CA PRO A 81 30.53 -0.91 -28.52
C PRO A 81 30.91 -2.04 -27.57
N ASP A 82 31.33 -1.72 -26.34
CA ASP A 82 31.70 -2.66 -25.26
C ASP A 82 30.54 -2.95 -24.28
N PHE A 83 29.31 -2.53 -24.62
CA PHE A 83 28.13 -2.74 -23.76
C PHE A 83 27.94 -4.19 -23.31
N GLU A 84 28.06 -5.14 -24.23
CA GLU A 84 27.81 -6.55 -23.91
C GLU A 84 28.78 -7.07 -22.85
N GLU A 85 30.07 -6.71 -22.97
CA GLU A 85 31.13 -7.08 -22.03
C GLU A 85 30.85 -6.46 -20.63
N ILE A 86 30.56 -5.16 -20.61
CA ILE A 86 30.25 -4.46 -19.36
C ILE A 86 28.98 -5.04 -18.73
N PHE A 87 27.92 -5.21 -19.50
CA PHE A 87 26.65 -5.75 -19.01
C PHE A 87 26.82 -7.15 -18.42
N ASP A 88 27.58 -8.02 -19.11
CA ASP A 88 27.86 -9.35 -18.60
C ASP A 88 28.64 -9.31 -17.29
N HIS A 89 29.69 -8.49 -17.21
CA HIS A 89 30.50 -8.34 -16.00
C HIS A 89 29.68 -7.82 -14.80
N VAL A 90 28.87 -6.78 -15.02
CA VAL A 90 28.05 -6.16 -13.97
C VAL A 90 26.98 -7.12 -13.47
N THR A 91 26.29 -7.84 -14.38
CA THR A 91 25.08 -8.58 -14.03
C THR A 91 25.30 -10.06 -13.72
N SER A 92 26.41 -10.68 -14.17
CA SER A 92 26.68 -12.11 -13.92
C SER A 92 26.78 -12.48 -12.45
N ARG A 93 27.23 -11.56 -11.59
CA ARG A 93 27.40 -11.76 -10.15
C ARG A 93 26.49 -10.84 -9.31
N ALA A 94 25.55 -10.14 -9.94
CA ALA A 94 24.61 -9.29 -9.22
C ALA A 94 23.50 -10.12 -8.58
N GLY A 95 23.10 -9.77 -7.36
CA GLY A 95 21.90 -10.33 -6.74
C GLY A 95 20.63 -9.83 -7.43
N ALA A 96 20.65 -8.60 -7.96
CA ALA A 96 19.61 -8.02 -8.80
C ALA A 96 20.19 -6.92 -9.71
N TYR A 97 19.56 -6.68 -10.86
CA TYR A 97 19.87 -5.53 -11.69
C TYR A 97 18.63 -4.92 -12.33
N THR A 98 18.76 -3.63 -12.70
CA THR A 98 17.82 -2.91 -13.55
C THR A 98 18.58 -2.34 -14.75
N LEU A 99 18.00 -2.44 -15.94
CA LEU A 99 18.52 -1.79 -17.15
C LEU A 99 17.45 -0.87 -17.72
N ASN A 100 17.79 0.40 -17.96
CA ASN A 100 16.94 1.35 -18.69
C ASN A 100 17.44 1.47 -20.13
N THR A 101 16.53 1.35 -21.11
CA THR A 101 16.85 1.46 -22.54
C THR A 101 15.67 2.02 -23.31
N ASN A 102 15.98 2.71 -24.43
CA ASN A 102 14.97 3.07 -25.44
C ASN A 102 14.58 1.88 -26.35
N GLY A 103 15.25 0.75 -26.23
CA GLY A 103 14.95 -0.50 -26.94
C GLY A 103 15.36 -0.57 -28.40
N THR A 104 15.82 0.51 -29.01
CA THR A 104 16.06 0.60 -30.46
C THR A 104 17.31 -0.16 -30.93
N LEU A 105 18.26 -0.40 -30.02
CA LEU A 105 19.53 -1.08 -30.31
C LEU A 105 19.58 -2.52 -29.80
N ILE A 106 18.48 -3.08 -29.35
CA ILE A 106 18.40 -4.49 -28.94
C ILE A 106 18.58 -5.39 -30.16
N THR A 107 19.62 -6.21 -30.14
CA THR A 107 19.90 -7.26 -31.13
C THR A 107 19.50 -8.63 -30.58
N PRO A 108 19.37 -9.68 -31.42
CA PRO A 108 19.16 -11.05 -30.93
C PRO A 108 20.22 -11.53 -29.94
N ARG A 109 21.48 -11.05 -30.09
CA ARG A 109 22.56 -11.37 -29.16
C ARG A 109 22.38 -10.69 -27.80
N ILE A 110 22.06 -9.40 -27.80
CA ILE A 110 21.74 -8.63 -26.58
C ILE A 110 20.51 -9.21 -25.88
N ALA A 111 19.46 -9.55 -26.63
CA ALA A 111 18.24 -10.15 -26.08
C ALA A 111 18.54 -11.49 -25.36
N ARG A 112 19.47 -12.30 -25.87
CA ARG A 112 19.93 -13.52 -25.17
C ARG A 112 20.62 -13.21 -23.85
N LEU A 113 21.47 -12.18 -23.78
CA LEU A 113 22.10 -11.74 -22.54
C LEU A 113 21.05 -11.24 -21.54
N MET A 114 20.04 -10.54 -22.03
CA MET A 114 18.93 -10.01 -21.23
C MET A 114 17.99 -11.10 -20.69
N LYS A 115 18.13 -12.37 -21.10
CA LYS A 115 17.42 -13.49 -20.48
C LYS A 115 17.79 -13.67 -19.01
N ARG A 116 18.97 -13.19 -18.60
CA ARG A 116 19.38 -13.18 -17.20
C ARG A 116 18.32 -12.47 -16.33
N LYS A 117 17.99 -13.07 -15.17
CA LYS A 117 17.00 -12.53 -14.22
C LYS A 117 17.39 -11.12 -13.77
N GLY A 118 16.46 -10.19 -13.90
CA GLY A 118 16.61 -8.77 -13.57
C GLY A 118 15.56 -7.93 -14.29
N SER A 119 15.37 -6.68 -13.88
CA SER A 119 14.41 -5.74 -14.47
C SER A 119 14.99 -5.10 -15.73
N LYS A 120 14.28 -5.15 -16.84
CA LYS A 120 14.61 -4.44 -18.09
C LYS A 120 13.45 -3.50 -18.40
N LEU A 121 13.73 -2.21 -18.40
CA LEU A 121 12.75 -1.16 -18.61
C LEU A 121 12.92 -0.62 -20.03
N VAL A 122 11.91 -0.87 -20.87
CA VAL A 122 11.88 -0.39 -22.26
C VAL A 122 10.92 0.80 -22.32
N ALA A 123 11.43 1.96 -22.72
CA ALA A 123 10.68 3.20 -22.75
C ALA A 123 9.70 3.25 -23.93
N LEU A 124 8.47 3.69 -23.68
CA LEU A 124 7.42 3.92 -24.67
C LEU A 124 6.92 5.36 -24.57
N TYR A 125 7.03 6.10 -25.68
CA TYR A 125 6.66 7.53 -25.78
C TYR A 125 5.47 7.78 -26.72
N GLY A 126 4.97 6.80 -27.44
CA GLY A 126 3.82 6.90 -28.32
C GLY A 126 3.22 5.55 -28.66
N ALA A 127 1.94 5.49 -28.93
CA ALA A 127 1.26 4.29 -29.39
C ALA A 127 1.41 4.09 -30.91
N THR A 128 1.90 5.10 -31.64
CA THR A 128 2.12 5.10 -33.07
C THR A 128 3.50 5.63 -33.42
N ALA A 129 4.02 5.21 -34.59
CA ALA A 129 5.32 5.68 -35.09
C ALA A 129 5.38 7.21 -35.16
N GLY A 130 4.35 7.86 -35.65
CA GLY A 130 4.32 9.32 -35.79
C GLY A 130 4.53 10.08 -34.48
N VAL A 131 3.90 9.62 -33.37
CA VAL A 131 4.06 10.25 -32.06
C VAL A 131 5.38 9.85 -31.41
N GLN A 132 5.74 8.58 -31.43
CA GLN A 132 7.02 8.09 -30.86
C GLN A 132 8.20 8.80 -31.54
N ASP A 133 8.28 8.78 -32.86
CA ASP A 133 9.39 9.35 -33.63
C ASP A 133 9.43 10.87 -33.51
N GLY A 134 8.27 11.53 -33.44
CA GLY A 134 8.18 12.97 -33.18
C GLY A 134 8.77 13.39 -31.84
N ILE A 135 8.55 12.58 -30.78
CA ILE A 135 9.10 12.82 -29.45
C ILE A 135 10.59 12.50 -29.39
N THR A 136 11.00 11.37 -29.98
CA THR A 136 12.41 10.93 -29.98
C THR A 136 13.26 11.70 -30.98
N ARG A 137 12.65 12.38 -31.95
CA ARG A 137 13.31 13.03 -33.10
C ARG A 137 14.23 12.08 -33.86
N ASN A 138 13.88 10.80 -33.85
CA ASN A 138 14.59 9.74 -34.53
C ASN A 138 13.61 8.95 -35.39
N PRO A 139 13.46 9.29 -36.69
CA PRO A 139 12.57 8.57 -37.59
C PRO A 139 12.88 7.07 -37.62
N GLY A 140 11.85 6.24 -37.48
CA GLY A 140 11.97 4.77 -37.39
C GLY A 140 12.32 4.25 -35.98
N SER A 141 12.36 5.09 -34.97
CA SER A 141 12.63 4.67 -33.59
C SER A 141 11.53 3.76 -33.04
N PHE A 142 10.27 3.97 -33.44
CA PHE A 142 9.16 3.11 -33.05
C PHE A 142 9.34 1.69 -33.57
N GLU A 143 9.56 1.54 -34.88
CA GLU A 143 9.79 0.21 -35.48
C GLU A 143 11.05 -0.47 -34.94
N ALA A 144 12.11 0.30 -34.69
CA ALA A 144 13.33 -0.22 -34.11
C ALA A 144 13.10 -0.75 -32.67
N MET A 145 12.37 -0.02 -31.84
CA MET A 145 11.96 -0.45 -30.51
C MET A 145 11.09 -1.70 -30.58
N MET A 146 10.08 -1.74 -31.47
CA MET A 146 9.21 -2.89 -31.65
C MET A 146 9.97 -4.14 -32.09
N ARG A 147 10.99 -4.02 -32.98
CA ARG A 147 11.90 -5.12 -33.31
C ARG A 147 12.69 -5.59 -32.09
N GLY A 148 13.21 -4.66 -31.28
CA GLY A 148 13.91 -4.99 -30.03
C GLY A 148 13.01 -5.77 -29.06
N VAL A 149 11.78 -5.35 -28.90
CA VAL A 149 10.76 -6.04 -28.09
C VAL A 149 10.46 -7.44 -28.66
N ALA A 150 10.36 -7.59 -29.98
CA ALA A 150 10.19 -8.91 -30.62
C ALA A 150 11.33 -9.86 -30.26
N TYR A 151 12.59 -9.42 -30.32
CA TYR A 151 13.75 -10.23 -29.93
C TYR A 151 13.73 -10.61 -28.43
N LEU A 152 13.26 -9.72 -27.55
CA LEU A 152 13.08 -10.07 -26.13
C LEU A 152 12.02 -11.18 -25.96
N LYS A 153 10.88 -11.07 -26.66
CA LYS A 153 9.82 -12.10 -26.64
C LYS A 153 10.30 -13.44 -27.18
N GLU A 154 10.98 -13.43 -28.34
CA GLU A 154 11.52 -14.64 -28.97
C GLU A 154 12.54 -15.38 -28.09
N THR A 155 13.35 -14.63 -27.35
CA THR A 155 14.31 -15.21 -26.42
C THR A 155 13.71 -15.62 -25.08
N GLY A 156 12.48 -15.22 -24.77
CA GLY A 156 11.85 -15.40 -23.46
C GLY A 156 12.44 -14.51 -22.37
N ALA A 157 13.05 -13.37 -22.74
CA ALA A 157 13.55 -12.40 -21.78
C ALA A 157 12.40 -11.55 -21.23
N GLY A 158 12.12 -11.65 -19.93
CA GLY A 158 11.11 -10.79 -19.28
C GLY A 158 11.54 -9.31 -19.27
N PHE A 159 10.61 -8.39 -19.51
CA PHE A 159 10.83 -6.95 -19.48
C PHE A 159 9.58 -6.20 -19.03
N THR A 160 9.74 -4.94 -18.65
CA THR A 160 8.67 -4.03 -18.27
C THR A 160 8.61 -2.89 -19.27
N VAL A 161 7.43 -2.59 -19.80
CA VAL A 161 7.23 -1.40 -20.62
C VAL A 161 7.06 -0.19 -19.72
N GLN A 162 7.87 0.84 -19.93
CA GLN A 162 7.78 2.09 -19.18
C GLN A 162 7.10 3.15 -20.04
N VAL A 163 5.81 3.38 -19.79
CA VAL A 163 5.02 4.44 -20.43
C VAL A 163 5.41 5.77 -19.79
N ILE A 164 5.83 6.73 -20.60
CA ILE A 164 6.24 8.07 -20.12
C ILE A 164 5.27 9.11 -20.69
N PRO A 165 4.20 9.46 -19.96
CA PRO A 165 3.23 10.44 -20.39
C PRO A 165 3.81 11.87 -20.29
N MET A 166 3.55 12.64 -21.33
CA MET A 166 3.95 14.05 -21.45
C MET A 166 2.95 14.79 -22.36
N ARG A 167 3.01 16.11 -22.46
CA ARG A 167 2.03 16.90 -23.21
C ARG A 167 1.81 16.38 -24.64
N ASP A 168 2.88 16.10 -25.37
CA ASP A 168 2.80 15.72 -26.78
C ASP A 168 2.21 14.33 -27.03
N ASN A 169 2.18 13.45 -26.04
CA ASN A 169 1.62 12.09 -26.20
C ASN A 169 0.42 11.80 -25.30
N TYR A 170 0.01 12.71 -24.42
CA TYR A 170 -1.06 12.47 -23.46
C TYR A 170 -2.41 12.13 -24.13
N HIS A 171 -2.62 12.67 -25.32
CA HIS A 171 -3.79 12.34 -26.14
C HIS A 171 -3.86 10.86 -26.56
N GLN A 172 -2.71 10.13 -26.56
CA GLN A 172 -2.62 8.70 -26.81
C GLN A 172 -2.40 7.88 -25.53
N TYR A 173 -2.56 8.46 -24.34
CA TYR A 173 -2.21 7.75 -23.10
C TYR A 173 -2.91 6.39 -22.95
N ALA A 174 -4.22 6.32 -23.21
CA ALA A 174 -4.98 5.07 -23.14
C ALA A 174 -4.51 4.03 -24.17
N GLU A 175 -4.15 4.47 -25.39
CA GLU A 175 -3.59 3.62 -26.43
C GLU A 175 -2.19 3.10 -26.04
N MET A 176 -1.36 3.95 -25.46
CA MET A 176 -0.04 3.56 -24.97
C MET A 176 -0.13 2.50 -23.87
N VAL A 177 -1.09 2.62 -22.96
CA VAL A 177 -1.35 1.61 -21.93
C VAL A 177 -1.77 0.28 -22.57
N ARG A 178 -2.77 0.29 -23.47
CA ARG A 178 -3.19 -0.93 -24.20
C ARG A 178 -2.03 -1.58 -24.98
N LEU A 179 -1.21 -0.76 -25.64
CA LEU A 179 -0.03 -1.27 -26.33
C LEU A 179 0.95 -1.90 -25.34
N ALA A 180 1.25 -1.23 -24.21
CA ALA A 180 2.14 -1.75 -23.19
C ALA A 180 1.67 -3.11 -22.63
N GLU A 181 0.38 -3.25 -22.35
CA GLU A 181 -0.26 -4.50 -21.91
C GLU A 181 -0.16 -5.61 -22.95
N SER A 182 -0.25 -5.28 -24.25
CA SER A 182 -0.08 -6.25 -25.34
C SER A 182 1.37 -6.69 -25.53
N LEU A 183 2.33 -5.81 -25.20
CA LEU A 183 3.74 -6.07 -25.36
C LEU A 183 4.33 -6.88 -24.21
N SER A 184 3.91 -6.63 -22.97
CA SER A 184 4.47 -7.25 -21.78
C SER A 184 3.41 -7.50 -20.71
N ARG A 185 3.63 -8.55 -19.88
CA ARG A 185 2.86 -8.79 -18.66
C ARG A 185 3.07 -7.71 -17.59
N SER A 186 4.12 -6.93 -17.72
CA SER A 186 4.49 -5.88 -16.78
C SER A 186 4.65 -4.54 -17.49
N TRP A 187 3.97 -3.53 -17.02
CA TRP A 187 4.17 -2.16 -17.45
C TRP A 187 4.06 -1.20 -16.25
N ARG A 188 4.59 -0.01 -16.40
CA ARG A 188 4.51 1.04 -15.38
C ARG A 188 4.56 2.42 -16.01
N ILE A 189 4.09 3.41 -15.26
CA ILE A 189 4.32 4.82 -15.60
C ILE A 189 5.73 5.20 -15.16
N GLY A 190 6.48 5.83 -16.06
CA GLY A 190 7.80 6.37 -15.78
C GLY A 190 7.77 7.89 -15.65
N ALA A 191 8.48 8.41 -14.68
CA ALA A 191 8.87 9.82 -14.47
C ALA A 191 7.95 10.92 -15.05
N PRO A 192 6.64 10.99 -14.71
CA PRO A 192 5.74 11.99 -15.30
C PRO A 192 6.07 13.44 -14.90
N TRP A 193 6.94 13.62 -13.91
CA TRP A 193 7.34 14.91 -13.34
C TRP A 193 8.47 15.61 -14.06
N LEU A 194 8.99 15.09 -15.12
CA LEU A 194 10.10 15.53 -15.99
C LEU A 194 11.12 16.48 -15.32
N TRP A 195 12.34 16.01 -15.20
CA TRP A 195 13.48 16.81 -14.70
C TRP A 195 13.96 17.76 -15.78
N LEU A 196 14.31 19.00 -15.42
CA LEU A 196 14.95 19.90 -16.34
C LEU A 196 16.40 19.49 -16.63
N SER A 197 16.99 20.13 -17.64
CA SER A 197 18.29 19.76 -18.20
C SER A 197 19.41 19.73 -17.16
N ALA A 198 20.18 18.66 -17.19
CA ALA A 198 21.39 18.50 -16.38
C ALA A 198 22.43 19.61 -16.66
N SER A 199 22.53 20.06 -17.92
CA SER A 199 23.43 21.15 -18.32
C SER A 199 22.92 22.52 -17.88
N GLY A 200 21.61 22.68 -17.63
CA GLY A 200 20.98 23.96 -17.34
C GLY A 200 20.82 24.88 -18.54
N GLU A 201 20.95 24.37 -19.76
CA GLU A 201 20.78 25.12 -20.98
C GLU A 201 19.33 25.65 -21.10
N PRO A 202 19.12 26.99 -21.21
CA PRO A 202 17.79 27.56 -21.16
C PRO A 202 16.85 27.05 -22.25
N ALA A 203 17.33 26.87 -23.48
CA ALA A 203 16.51 26.35 -24.58
C ALA A 203 16.00 24.93 -24.31
N LYS A 204 16.84 24.03 -23.79
CA LYS A 204 16.45 22.69 -23.39
C LYS A 204 15.45 22.71 -22.21
N ASN A 205 15.69 23.59 -21.24
CA ASN A 205 14.79 23.71 -20.09
C ASN A 205 13.39 24.17 -20.50
N ILE A 206 13.28 25.13 -21.41
CA ILE A 206 11.99 25.59 -21.96
C ILE A 206 11.28 24.39 -22.63
N GLU A 207 11.98 23.68 -23.50
CA GLU A 207 11.39 22.55 -24.23
C GLU A 207 10.94 21.42 -23.30
N ILE A 208 11.75 21.05 -22.30
CA ILE A 208 11.36 20.03 -21.31
C ILE A 208 10.17 20.50 -20.46
N ALA A 209 10.18 21.78 -20.04
CA ALA A 209 9.08 22.35 -19.27
C ALA A 209 7.76 22.33 -20.07
N ASP A 210 7.83 22.58 -21.39
CA ASP A 210 6.67 22.49 -22.27
C ASP A 210 6.11 21.07 -22.41
N GLN A 211 6.90 20.05 -22.16
CA GLN A 211 6.45 18.65 -22.16
C GLN A 211 5.80 18.23 -20.85
N ARG A 212 5.95 19.00 -19.78
CA ARG A 212 5.29 18.68 -18.51
C ARG A 212 3.77 18.74 -18.66
N LEU A 213 3.09 17.72 -18.13
CA LEU A 213 1.64 17.74 -18.03
C LEU A 213 1.17 18.83 -17.07
N ASP A 214 -0.08 19.25 -17.22
CA ASP A 214 -0.71 20.11 -16.22
C ASP A 214 -0.67 19.42 -14.85
N PRO A 215 -0.42 20.14 -13.76
CA PRO A 215 -0.44 19.60 -12.42
C PRO A 215 -1.67 18.77 -12.07
N ALA A 216 -2.87 19.20 -12.53
CA ALA A 216 -4.11 18.45 -12.27
C ALA A 216 -4.19 17.11 -13.02
N GLU A 217 -3.43 16.95 -14.10
CA GLU A 217 -3.36 15.69 -14.86
C GLU A 217 -2.28 14.77 -14.31
N VAL A 218 -1.09 15.32 -14.01
CA VAL A 218 0.03 14.50 -13.56
C VAL A 218 -0.22 13.82 -12.21
N VAL A 219 -0.98 14.46 -11.31
CA VAL A 219 -1.32 13.85 -10.01
C VAL A 219 -2.23 12.65 -10.12
N LYS A 220 -3.06 12.56 -11.16
CA LYS A 220 -3.92 11.40 -11.42
C LYS A 220 -3.13 10.16 -11.84
N LEU A 221 -1.92 10.35 -12.37
CA LEU A 221 -1.03 9.27 -12.77
C LEU A 221 -0.26 8.66 -11.60
N ASP A 222 -0.32 9.27 -10.43
CA ASP A 222 0.41 8.92 -9.23
C ASP A 222 -0.53 8.31 -8.18
N GLU A 223 -1.41 7.42 -8.61
CA GLU A 223 -2.30 6.70 -7.69
C GLU A 223 -1.47 5.91 -6.67
N PRO A 224 -1.78 6.05 -5.36
CA PRO A 224 -1.04 5.35 -4.33
C PRO A 224 -1.40 3.86 -4.38
N ASP A 225 -0.64 3.10 -5.14
CA ASP A 225 -0.69 1.64 -5.11
C ASP A 225 0.62 1.11 -4.52
N LEU A 226 0.49 0.42 -3.39
CA LEU A 226 1.59 -0.37 -2.82
C LEU A 226 1.46 -1.78 -3.36
N SER A 227 2.52 -2.32 -3.95
CA SER A 227 2.52 -3.70 -4.40
C SER A 227 2.28 -4.66 -3.23
N PHE A 228 1.80 -5.86 -3.54
CA PHE A 228 1.58 -6.90 -2.53
C PHE A 228 2.90 -7.24 -1.79
N GLU A 229 4.00 -7.38 -2.53
CA GLU A 229 5.31 -7.71 -1.97
C GLU A 229 5.84 -6.60 -1.07
N GLU A 230 5.75 -5.34 -1.49
CA GLU A 230 6.16 -4.18 -0.69
C GLU A 230 5.41 -4.11 0.62
N TRP A 231 4.13 -4.45 0.60
CA TRP A 231 3.30 -4.39 1.79
C TRP A 231 3.54 -5.57 2.74
N VAL A 232 3.65 -6.80 2.21
CA VAL A 232 3.91 -8.02 3.01
C VAL A 232 5.30 -8.00 3.63
N ASP A 233 6.30 -7.51 2.90
CA ASP A 233 7.68 -7.44 3.40
C ASP A 233 7.95 -6.21 4.27
N GLY A 234 6.98 -5.31 4.41
CA GLY A 234 7.14 -4.08 5.18
C GLY A 234 8.12 -3.08 4.55
N ASN A 235 8.53 -3.32 3.31
CA ASN A 235 9.45 -2.49 2.55
C ASN A 235 8.74 -1.31 1.86
N VAL A 236 7.90 -0.61 2.59
CA VAL A 236 7.49 0.72 2.15
C VAL A 236 8.68 1.63 2.44
N GLU A 237 9.50 1.91 1.43
CA GLU A 237 10.50 2.98 1.53
C GLU A 237 9.75 4.24 1.95
N GLU A 238 9.94 4.64 3.21
CA GLU A 238 9.65 6.01 3.61
C GLU A 238 10.57 6.88 2.78
N THR A 239 10.07 7.35 1.64
CA THR A 239 10.76 8.35 0.84
C THR A 239 11.27 9.41 1.78
N CYS A 240 12.54 9.77 1.67
CA CYS A 240 13.28 10.70 2.51
C CYS A 240 12.39 11.84 3.04
N ARG A 241 11.70 11.61 4.15
CA ARG A 241 10.85 12.61 4.78
C ARG A 241 11.75 13.65 5.42
N ARG A 242 11.72 14.85 4.86
CA ARG A 242 12.40 15.99 5.46
C ARG A 242 11.71 16.35 6.77
N GLU A 243 12.48 16.37 7.85
CA GLU A 243 12.00 16.86 9.12
C GLU A 243 11.67 18.36 9.02
N PRO A 244 10.56 18.83 9.65
CA PRO A 244 10.25 20.25 9.70
C PRO A 244 11.44 21.04 10.27
N GLY A 245 11.77 22.17 9.63
CA GLY A 245 12.83 23.05 10.09
C GLY A 245 14.27 22.56 9.88
N ASN A 246 14.48 21.36 9.29
CA ASN A 246 15.82 20.89 8.95
C ASN A 246 16.31 21.57 7.68
N GLU A 247 17.26 22.51 7.82
CA GLU A 247 17.87 23.23 6.71
C GLU A 247 18.95 22.45 5.95
N ARG A 248 19.37 21.28 6.46
CA ARG A 248 20.35 20.41 5.79
C ARG A 248 19.67 19.63 4.67
N LEU A 249 19.76 20.14 3.45
CA LEU A 249 18.90 19.73 2.35
C LEU A 249 19.10 18.28 1.90
N PHE A 250 20.27 17.70 2.09
CA PHE A 250 20.59 16.31 1.73
C PHE A 250 20.78 15.37 2.93
N ASP A 251 20.60 15.83 4.15
CA ASP A 251 20.81 15.03 5.36
C ASP A 251 20.01 13.71 5.35
N ALA A 252 18.69 13.79 5.12
CA ALA A 252 17.84 12.61 5.05
C ALA A 252 18.26 11.65 3.92
N CYS A 253 18.58 12.19 2.73
CA CYS A 253 19.04 11.38 1.61
C CYS A 253 20.35 10.65 1.92
N VAL A 254 21.30 11.31 2.51
CA VAL A 254 22.62 10.74 2.85
C VAL A 254 22.49 9.70 3.97
N ARG A 255 21.67 9.95 5.00
CA ARG A 255 21.49 9.03 6.13
C ARG A 255 20.70 7.77 5.77
N SER A 256 19.63 7.91 4.97
CA SER A 256 18.74 6.80 4.67
C SER A 256 19.21 5.93 3.51
N ARG A 257 19.87 6.52 2.51
CA ARG A 257 20.29 5.79 1.30
C ARG A 257 21.47 4.88 1.56
N ARG A 258 21.43 3.73 0.92
CA ARG A 258 22.51 2.74 0.83
C ARG A 258 22.91 2.51 -0.64
N ASP A 259 22.53 3.42 -1.51
CA ASP A 259 22.82 3.46 -2.94
C ASP A 259 23.75 4.62 -3.29
N PHE A 260 24.46 4.47 -4.39
CA PHE A 260 25.33 5.48 -4.98
C PHE A 260 25.09 5.54 -6.50
N HIS A 261 25.57 6.62 -7.10
CA HIS A 261 25.53 6.82 -8.55
C HIS A 261 26.90 7.22 -9.07
N VAL A 262 27.31 6.62 -10.19
CA VAL A 262 28.50 7.01 -10.95
C VAL A 262 28.10 7.34 -12.36
N ASP A 263 28.54 8.49 -12.85
CA ASP A 263 28.30 8.91 -14.22
C ASP A 263 29.35 8.37 -15.21
N PRO A 264 29.15 8.57 -16.54
CA PRO A 264 30.07 8.07 -17.55
C PRO A 264 31.51 8.58 -17.40
N TYR A 265 31.71 9.68 -16.72
CA TYR A 265 33.00 10.36 -16.56
C TYR A 265 33.69 10.04 -15.22
N GLY A 266 33.18 9.05 -14.48
CA GLY A 266 33.70 8.65 -13.19
C GLY A 266 33.39 9.57 -12.01
N LYS A 267 32.35 10.42 -12.13
CA LYS A 267 31.93 11.28 -11.04
C LYS A 267 30.86 10.57 -10.17
N MET A 268 31.16 10.37 -8.90
CA MET A 268 30.27 9.68 -7.94
C MET A 268 29.51 10.65 -7.04
N SER A 269 28.24 10.35 -6.79
CA SER A 269 27.39 10.99 -5.77
C SER A 269 26.40 9.97 -5.19
N PHE A 270 25.53 10.40 -4.27
CA PHE A 270 24.47 9.55 -3.68
C PHE A 270 23.20 9.46 -4.55
N CYS A 271 23.09 10.24 -5.63
CA CYS A 271 21.88 10.28 -6.48
C CYS A 271 22.25 10.67 -7.92
N CYS A 272 21.64 10.00 -8.90
CA CYS A 272 21.87 10.25 -10.33
C CYS A 272 21.50 11.68 -10.78
N PHE A 273 20.58 12.31 -10.06
CA PHE A 273 20.13 13.67 -10.37
C PHE A 273 21.04 14.77 -9.82
N VAL A 274 21.98 14.46 -8.95
CA VAL A 274 22.97 15.45 -8.46
C VAL A 274 23.95 15.79 -9.58
N LYS A 275 23.85 16.98 -10.12
CA LYS A 275 24.69 17.48 -11.23
C LYS A 275 25.59 18.66 -10.85
N ASP A 276 25.45 19.19 -9.64
CA ASP A 276 26.39 20.18 -9.11
C ASP A 276 27.78 19.55 -8.97
N PRO A 277 28.81 20.08 -9.68
CA PRO A 277 30.18 19.55 -9.62
C PRO A 277 30.75 19.51 -8.20
N ALA A 278 30.35 20.44 -7.33
CA ALA A 278 30.81 20.52 -5.94
C ALA A 278 30.32 19.34 -5.08
N LEU A 279 29.29 18.62 -5.53
CA LEU A 279 28.66 17.49 -4.81
C LEU A 279 29.00 16.15 -5.45
N ARG A 280 30.06 16.10 -6.29
CA ARG A 280 30.47 14.91 -7.03
C ARG A 280 31.94 14.61 -6.82
N TYR A 281 32.24 13.38 -6.46
CA TYR A 281 33.62 12.91 -6.23
C TYR A 281 34.23 12.36 -7.51
N ASP A 282 35.47 12.70 -7.79
CA ASP A 282 36.19 12.22 -8.98
C ASP A 282 36.90 10.90 -8.68
N LEU A 283 36.37 9.76 -9.12
CA LEU A 283 36.93 8.45 -8.92
C LEU A 283 38.26 8.22 -9.65
N ARG A 284 38.62 9.04 -10.62
CA ARG A 284 39.94 9.01 -11.25
C ARG A 284 41.03 9.66 -10.42
N LYS A 285 40.64 10.44 -9.39
CA LYS A 285 41.54 11.13 -8.46
C LYS A 285 41.55 10.53 -7.06
N GLY A 286 40.66 9.58 -6.80
CA GLY A 286 40.54 8.93 -5.51
C GLY A 286 39.85 7.60 -5.55
N SER A 287 39.72 6.92 -4.42
CA SER A 287 39.16 5.57 -4.34
C SER A 287 37.63 5.59 -4.16
N PHE A 288 36.97 4.50 -4.57
CA PHE A 288 35.55 4.27 -4.28
C PHE A 288 35.29 4.26 -2.77
N GLN A 289 36.20 3.66 -1.99
CA GLN A 289 36.07 3.59 -0.53
C GLN A 289 36.07 5.00 0.08
N ASP A 290 37.03 5.86 -0.29
CA ASP A 290 37.08 7.24 0.22
C ASP A 290 35.83 8.04 -0.18
N ALA A 291 35.36 7.88 -1.42
CA ALA A 291 34.12 8.50 -1.87
C ALA A 291 32.93 8.08 -1.02
N TRP A 292 32.80 6.77 -0.71
CA TRP A 292 31.68 6.24 0.05
C TRP A 292 31.73 6.54 1.54
N GLU A 293 32.91 6.39 2.18
CA GLU A 293 33.06 6.50 3.62
C GLU A 293 33.23 7.95 4.10
N ASN A 294 33.84 8.81 3.29
CA ASN A 294 34.17 10.18 3.69
C ASN A 294 33.38 11.25 2.90
N PHE A 295 33.47 11.20 1.57
CA PHE A 295 32.89 12.28 0.77
C PHE A 295 31.35 12.28 0.80
N VAL A 296 30.68 11.15 0.52
CA VAL A 296 29.22 11.09 0.49
C VAL A 296 28.61 11.47 1.84
N PRO A 297 29.11 10.99 3.01
CA PRO A 297 28.61 11.46 4.31
C PRO A 297 28.78 12.96 4.53
N SER A 298 29.86 13.57 4.05
CA SER A 298 30.08 15.02 4.17
C SER A 298 29.01 15.87 3.48
N LEU A 299 28.34 15.33 2.47
CA LEU A 299 27.30 16.03 1.72
C LEU A 299 26.06 16.33 2.57
N ALA A 300 25.84 15.61 3.67
CA ALA A 300 24.75 15.88 4.60
C ALA A 300 24.81 17.31 5.17
N GLU A 301 26.04 17.82 5.44
CA GLU A 301 26.25 19.13 6.02
C GLU A 301 26.57 20.22 4.98
N LYS A 302 26.90 19.83 3.75
CA LYS A 302 27.50 20.72 2.76
C LYS A 302 26.50 21.69 2.15
N VAL A 303 25.23 21.31 2.03
CA VAL A 303 24.20 22.14 1.40
C VAL A 303 23.12 22.49 2.40
N ARG A 304 23.03 23.79 2.68
CA ARG A 304 22.05 24.36 3.61
C ARG A 304 21.06 25.24 2.89
N GLY A 305 19.81 25.18 3.30
CA GLY A 305 18.72 25.95 2.70
C GLY A 305 18.68 27.42 3.16
N GLY A 306 19.17 27.69 4.37
CA GLY A 306 19.14 29.03 4.95
C GLY A 306 17.73 29.55 5.22
N GLY A 307 17.65 30.87 5.56
CA GLY A 307 16.38 31.51 5.92
C GLY A 307 15.32 31.42 4.83
N ASN A 308 15.70 31.69 3.58
CA ASN A 308 14.76 31.61 2.46
C ASN A 308 14.09 30.23 2.32
N TYR A 309 14.84 29.14 2.48
CA TYR A 309 14.25 27.78 2.47
C TYR A 309 13.35 27.55 3.67
N LEU A 310 13.79 27.97 4.88
CA LEU A 310 13.03 27.74 6.10
C LEU A 310 11.68 28.47 6.09
N GLU A 311 11.66 29.69 5.54
CA GLU A 311 10.43 30.50 5.40
C GLU A 311 9.49 29.99 4.29
N ASN A 312 10.03 29.35 3.26
CA ASN A 312 9.27 28.83 2.10
C ASN A 312 9.05 27.31 2.19
N CYS A 313 9.93 26.52 1.58
CA CYS A 313 9.76 25.07 1.46
C CYS A 313 9.88 24.35 2.80
N GLY A 314 10.68 24.85 3.75
CA GLY A 314 10.89 24.28 5.07
C GLY A 314 9.65 24.35 5.97
N ALA A 315 8.88 25.44 5.89
CA ALA A 315 7.64 25.67 6.64
C ALA A 315 6.36 25.35 5.85
N CYS A 316 6.48 24.92 4.58
CA CYS A 316 5.34 24.75 3.68
C CYS A 316 4.34 23.71 4.17
N GLU A 317 3.08 24.09 4.29
CA GLU A 317 1.98 23.19 4.67
C GLU A 317 1.75 22.04 3.68
N PHE A 318 2.06 22.23 2.38
CA PHE A 318 1.95 21.24 1.32
C PHE A 318 3.14 20.28 1.25
N ARG A 319 4.10 20.35 2.19
CA ARG A 319 5.33 19.58 2.15
C ARG A 319 5.10 18.06 2.04
N ARG A 320 4.06 17.52 2.68
CA ARG A 320 3.70 16.10 2.63
C ARG A 320 3.12 15.66 1.28
N ASP A 321 2.64 16.62 0.50
CA ASP A 321 2.04 16.40 -0.82
C ASP A 321 3.01 16.77 -1.95
N CYS A 322 4.19 17.31 -1.59
CA CYS A 322 5.16 17.88 -2.52
C CYS A 322 6.33 16.94 -2.79
N ARG A 323 6.64 16.77 -4.08
CA ARG A 323 7.83 16.02 -4.55
C ARG A 323 9.10 16.86 -4.66
N TRP A 324 9.09 18.10 -4.21
CA TRP A 324 10.27 18.95 -4.26
C TRP A 324 11.45 18.31 -3.50
N CYS A 325 12.62 18.38 -4.08
CA CYS A 325 13.90 18.14 -3.40
C CYS A 325 14.92 19.17 -3.90
N ALA A 326 16.02 19.31 -3.19
CA ALA A 326 17.06 20.30 -3.49
C ALA A 326 17.64 20.16 -4.91
N VAL A 327 17.57 18.96 -5.48
CA VAL A 327 18.02 18.75 -6.88
C VAL A 327 17.11 19.45 -7.89
N TYR A 328 15.79 19.45 -7.67
CA TYR A 328 14.89 20.22 -8.55
C TYR A 328 15.20 21.71 -8.50
N GLY A 329 15.40 22.26 -7.30
CA GLY A 329 15.83 23.65 -7.13
C GLY A 329 17.07 23.96 -7.94
N PHE A 330 18.10 23.11 -7.82
CA PHE A 330 19.35 23.29 -8.55
C PHE A 330 19.18 23.15 -10.08
N LEU A 331 18.45 22.18 -10.56
CA LEU A 331 18.28 21.98 -12.00
C LEU A 331 17.50 23.13 -12.65
N GLU A 332 16.51 23.69 -11.96
CA GLU A 332 15.68 24.77 -12.48
C GLU A 332 16.27 26.17 -12.27
N HIS A 333 16.92 26.39 -11.12
CA HIS A 333 17.33 27.74 -10.70
C HIS A 333 18.82 27.86 -10.36
N ARG A 334 19.61 26.78 -10.47
CA ARG A 334 21.02 26.73 -9.99
C ARG A 334 21.18 27.06 -8.51
N ASP A 335 20.11 26.89 -7.74
CA ASP A 335 20.06 27.06 -6.30
C ASP A 335 19.32 25.87 -5.66
N HIS A 336 20.01 25.14 -4.78
CA HIS A 336 19.45 23.97 -4.09
C HIS A 336 18.30 24.30 -3.14
N SER A 337 18.20 25.56 -2.70
CA SER A 337 17.13 26.04 -1.82
C SER A 337 15.92 26.58 -2.55
N ALA A 338 16.02 26.75 -3.88
CA ALA A 338 15.02 27.42 -4.67
C ALA A 338 13.68 26.66 -4.69
N LYS A 339 12.63 27.42 -4.57
CA LYS A 339 11.25 26.96 -4.76
C LYS A 339 11.02 26.68 -6.26
N VAL A 340 10.31 25.62 -6.57
CA VAL A 340 9.94 25.21 -7.93
C VAL A 340 8.42 25.36 -8.11
N ASP A 341 7.99 26.38 -8.84
CA ASP A 341 6.58 26.74 -8.96
C ASP A 341 5.70 25.63 -9.57
N TYR A 342 6.22 24.87 -10.52
CA TYR A 342 5.53 23.71 -11.07
C TYR A 342 5.20 22.69 -9.97
N LEU A 343 6.17 22.37 -9.12
CA LEU A 343 5.98 21.41 -8.01
C LEU A 343 5.07 21.96 -6.91
N CYS A 344 5.07 23.29 -6.71
CA CYS A 344 4.14 23.92 -5.77
C CYS A 344 2.69 23.82 -6.25
N ARG A 345 2.45 24.02 -7.55
CA ARG A 345 1.12 23.79 -8.14
C ARG A 345 0.71 22.32 -8.06
N ALA A 346 1.64 21.43 -8.43
CA ALA A 346 1.41 19.99 -8.33
C ALA A 346 1.12 19.52 -6.90
N ALA A 347 1.76 20.09 -5.89
CA ALA A 347 1.50 19.76 -4.48
C ALA A 347 0.07 20.15 -4.04
N ARG A 348 -0.42 21.33 -4.49
CA ARG A 348 -1.80 21.75 -4.21
C ARG A 348 -2.82 20.85 -4.89
N GLU A 349 -2.58 20.53 -6.18
CA GLU A 349 -3.46 19.58 -6.90
C GLU A 349 -3.40 18.19 -6.31
N ASN A 350 -2.23 17.71 -5.84
CA ASN A 350 -2.10 16.43 -5.16
C ASN A 350 -2.92 16.38 -3.87
N ARG A 351 -2.94 17.45 -3.06
CA ARG A 351 -3.80 17.53 -1.89
C ARG A 351 -5.28 17.47 -2.27
N ARG A 352 -5.72 18.28 -3.23
CA ARG A 352 -7.09 18.28 -3.74
C ARG A 352 -7.49 16.92 -4.30
N PHE A 353 -6.62 16.30 -5.08
CA PHE A 353 -6.84 14.97 -5.63
C PHE A 353 -7.02 13.93 -4.53
N LYS A 354 -6.12 13.93 -3.51
CA LYS A 354 -6.21 13.02 -2.37
C LYS A 354 -7.49 13.23 -1.55
N GLU A 355 -7.91 14.48 -1.34
CA GLU A 355 -9.16 14.81 -0.64
C GLU A 355 -10.36 14.32 -1.44
N SER A 356 -10.47 14.67 -2.71
CA SER A 356 -11.53 14.21 -3.60
C SER A 356 -11.51 12.68 -3.79
N TRP A 357 -10.31 12.07 -3.85
CA TRP A 357 -10.18 10.62 -3.90
C TRP A 357 -10.70 9.97 -2.62
N LYS A 358 -10.33 10.50 -1.45
CA LYS A 358 -10.82 10.00 -0.16
C LYS A 358 -12.35 10.06 -0.08
N GLU A 359 -12.97 11.15 -0.48
CA GLU A 359 -14.44 11.29 -0.50
C GLU A 359 -15.13 10.22 -1.34
N LYS A 360 -14.54 9.86 -2.50
CA LYS A 360 -15.10 8.87 -3.42
C LYS A 360 -14.73 7.44 -3.07
N HIS A 361 -13.56 7.22 -2.50
CA HIS A 361 -12.95 5.92 -2.31
C HIS A 361 -12.83 5.49 -0.85
N ARG A 362 -13.45 6.25 0.09
CA ARG A 362 -13.42 5.97 1.52
C ARG A 362 -14.80 6.15 2.13
N ARG A 363 -15.14 5.23 3.05
CA ARG A 363 -16.30 5.33 3.93
C ARG A 363 -15.87 4.94 5.34
N HIS A 364 -16.59 5.45 6.32
CA HIS A 364 -16.37 5.13 7.73
C HIS A 364 -17.65 4.56 8.32
N TYR A 365 -17.53 3.47 9.07
CA TYR A 365 -18.65 2.81 9.73
C TYR A 365 -18.29 2.61 11.19
N ASP A 366 -19.11 3.12 12.11
CA ASP A 366 -18.93 2.85 13.54
C ASP A 366 -19.64 1.56 13.94
N ILE A 367 -18.97 0.73 14.71
CA ILE A 367 -19.54 -0.45 15.36
C ILE A 367 -18.93 -0.61 16.74
N ALA A 368 -19.76 -0.44 17.75
CA ALA A 368 -19.35 -0.55 19.15
C ALA A 368 -18.16 0.37 19.52
N GLY A 369 -18.09 1.58 18.97
CA GLY A 369 -17.02 2.55 19.18
C GLY A 369 -15.71 2.21 18.48
N ILE A 370 -15.76 1.34 17.45
CA ILE A 370 -14.66 1.05 16.54
C ILE A 370 -15.04 1.57 15.17
N THR A 371 -14.23 2.46 14.60
CA THR A 371 -14.46 2.92 13.24
C THR A 371 -13.80 1.97 12.23
N LEU A 372 -14.62 1.32 11.41
CA LEU A 372 -14.13 0.60 10.23
C LEU A 372 -13.98 1.60 9.08
N ARG A 373 -12.73 1.91 8.72
CA ARG A 373 -12.41 2.70 7.53
C ARG A 373 -12.32 1.76 6.34
N VAL A 374 -13.29 1.84 5.45
CA VAL A 374 -13.32 1.04 4.22
C VAL A 374 -12.82 1.90 3.06
N GLU A 375 -11.77 1.42 2.40
CA GLU A 375 -11.15 2.06 1.22
C GLU A 375 -11.27 1.13 0.01
N SER A 376 -11.30 1.68 -1.19
CA SER A 376 -11.46 0.91 -2.42
C SER A 376 -10.76 1.58 -3.60
N ASP A 377 -10.14 0.79 -4.49
CA ASP A 377 -9.56 1.30 -5.75
C ASP A 377 -10.67 1.74 -6.74
N ILE A 378 -11.88 1.21 -6.58
CA ILE A 378 -13.08 1.63 -7.33
C ILE A 378 -13.89 2.61 -6.47
N PRO A 379 -14.38 3.73 -7.03
CA PRO A 379 -15.19 4.68 -6.25
C PRO A 379 -16.45 4.02 -5.69
N PHE A 380 -16.82 4.40 -4.46
CA PHE A 380 -18.09 4.00 -3.87
C PHE A 380 -19.26 4.72 -4.56
N SER A 381 -20.33 3.97 -4.81
CA SER A 381 -21.65 4.51 -5.12
C SER A 381 -22.56 4.43 -3.89
N GLU A 382 -23.71 5.10 -3.91
CA GLU A 382 -24.71 4.98 -2.83
C GLU A 382 -25.24 3.54 -2.69
N GLY A 383 -25.26 2.79 -3.79
CA GLY A 383 -25.72 1.40 -3.82
C GLY A 383 -24.63 0.34 -3.59
N THR A 384 -23.37 0.72 -3.37
CA THR A 384 -22.29 -0.27 -3.20
C THR A 384 -22.58 -1.25 -2.08
N PHE A 385 -22.98 -0.75 -0.93
CA PHE A 385 -23.42 -1.58 0.21
C PHE A 385 -24.93 -1.51 0.40
N ARG A 386 -25.52 -2.54 1.02
CA ARG A 386 -26.95 -2.55 1.34
C ARG A 386 -27.33 -1.39 2.27
N PRO A 387 -28.57 -0.90 2.21
CA PRO A 387 -29.04 0.28 2.99
C PRO A 387 -28.81 0.18 4.50
N LYS A 388 -28.80 -1.04 5.06
CA LYS A 388 -28.54 -1.27 6.49
C LYS A 388 -27.22 -0.68 7.00
N PHE A 389 -26.17 -0.67 6.14
CA PHE A 389 -24.88 -0.11 6.52
C PHE A 389 -24.91 1.41 6.70
N LYS A 390 -25.84 2.09 6.05
CA LYS A 390 -25.98 3.54 6.16
C LYS A 390 -26.33 4.00 7.59
N LEU A 391 -26.94 3.12 8.40
CA LEU A 391 -27.24 3.38 9.81
C LEU A 391 -25.98 3.42 10.69
N PHE A 392 -24.88 2.85 10.21
CA PHE A 392 -23.59 2.77 10.90
C PHE A 392 -22.55 3.71 10.28
N GLU A 393 -22.88 4.37 9.15
CA GLU A 393 -21.97 5.28 8.46
C GLU A 393 -21.78 6.57 9.26
N VAL A 394 -20.52 6.96 9.43
CA VAL A 394 -20.13 8.19 10.13
C VAL A 394 -19.26 9.07 9.22
N PRO A 395 -19.39 10.42 9.29
CA PRO A 395 -18.65 11.31 8.39
C PRO A 395 -17.15 11.31 8.68
N GLU A 396 -16.78 11.21 9.96
CA GLU A 396 -15.38 11.24 10.41
C GLU A 396 -15.07 10.03 11.27
N PRO A 397 -13.83 9.52 11.24
CA PRO A 397 -13.44 8.42 12.09
C PRO A 397 -13.28 8.85 13.55
N GLY A 398 -13.61 7.96 14.48
CA GLY A 398 -13.23 8.07 15.89
C GLY A 398 -11.73 7.77 16.10
N ASP A 399 -11.35 7.68 17.39
CA ASP A 399 -9.95 7.44 17.79
C ASP A 399 -9.48 6.00 17.50
N ASP A 400 -10.39 5.03 17.54
CA ASP A 400 -10.11 3.60 17.34
C ASP A 400 -10.48 3.19 15.92
N VAL A 401 -9.49 3.10 15.02
CA VAL A 401 -9.71 2.87 13.60
C VAL A 401 -9.12 1.52 13.14
N VAL A 402 -9.95 0.74 12.46
CA VAL A 402 -9.55 -0.45 11.70
C VAL A 402 -9.71 -0.17 10.22
N THR A 403 -8.67 -0.38 9.43
CA THR A 403 -8.68 -0.08 7.99
C THR A 403 -8.86 -1.35 7.16
N ILE A 404 -9.80 -1.31 6.22
CA ILE A 404 -10.07 -2.34 5.22
C ILE A 404 -9.89 -1.70 3.85
N ARG A 405 -8.99 -2.23 3.01
CA ARG A 405 -8.79 -1.74 1.65
C ARG A 405 -9.05 -2.80 0.61
N HIS A 406 -9.91 -2.51 -0.35
CA HIS A 406 -10.26 -3.37 -1.48
C HIS A 406 -9.45 -3.04 -2.71
N HIS A 407 -8.79 -4.06 -3.25
CA HIS A 407 -8.15 -4.08 -4.56
C HIS A 407 -8.91 -5.03 -5.49
N PHE A 408 -8.87 -4.81 -6.80
CA PHE A 408 -9.66 -5.57 -7.78
C PHE A 408 -8.79 -6.28 -8.83
N SER A 409 -7.59 -6.64 -8.45
CA SER A 409 -6.72 -7.58 -9.15
C SER A 409 -6.10 -8.53 -8.13
N LEU A 410 -6.00 -9.82 -8.47
CA LEU A 410 -5.28 -10.78 -7.62
C LEU A 410 -3.78 -10.58 -7.82
N PRO A 411 -2.97 -10.67 -6.75
CA PRO A 411 -1.52 -10.70 -6.86
C PRO A 411 -1.07 -12.00 -7.54
N ASP A 412 0.06 -11.94 -8.24
CA ASP A 412 0.75 -13.14 -8.69
C ASP A 412 1.51 -13.74 -7.50
N LEU A 413 1.12 -14.95 -7.12
CA LEU A 413 1.71 -15.66 -5.98
C LEU A 413 2.73 -16.74 -6.40
N ASP A 414 3.05 -16.86 -7.69
CA ASP A 414 4.01 -17.83 -8.18
C ASP A 414 5.42 -17.55 -7.63
N GLY A 415 5.92 -18.51 -6.84
CA GLY A 415 7.22 -18.40 -6.17
C GLY A 415 7.28 -17.45 -4.98
N VAL A 416 6.14 -16.93 -4.53
CA VAL A 416 6.05 -16.11 -3.32
C VAL A 416 6.06 -17.02 -2.09
N ASP A 417 6.98 -16.76 -1.15
CA ASP A 417 6.94 -17.39 0.16
C ASP A 417 5.78 -16.80 0.98
N LEU A 418 4.79 -17.61 1.31
CA LEU A 418 3.63 -17.22 2.12
C LEU A 418 3.84 -17.43 3.63
N GLY A 419 4.97 -18.00 4.04
CA GLY A 419 5.23 -18.33 5.42
C GLY A 419 4.61 -19.66 5.88
N ARG A 420 4.33 -19.80 7.17
CA ARG A 420 3.82 -21.03 7.78
C ARG A 420 2.31 -21.16 7.61
N GLU A 421 1.83 -22.27 7.04
CA GLU A 421 0.39 -22.59 7.03
C GLU A 421 -0.07 -22.94 8.45
N VAL A 422 -1.12 -22.27 8.92
CA VAL A 422 -1.70 -22.44 10.27
C VAL A 422 -3.12 -22.97 10.25
N TYR A 423 -3.80 -22.84 9.10
CA TYR A 423 -5.18 -23.30 8.94
C TYR A 423 -5.47 -23.63 7.48
N ARG A 424 -6.15 -24.75 7.23
CA ARG A 424 -6.68 -25.11 5.92
C ARG A 424 -8.00 -25.87 6.05
N LYS A 425 -9.06 -25.20 5.71
CA LYS A 425 -10.38 -25.78 5.51
C LYS A 425 -11.14 -24.90 4.51
N PRO A 426 -11.53 -25.43 3.35
CA PRO A 426 -12.29 -24.62 2.40
C PRO A 426 -13.48 -23.89 3.08
N PRO A 427 -13.74 -22.63 2.72
CA PRO A 427 -13.13 -21.90 1.62
C PRO A 427 -11.84 -21.13 1.95
N TRP A 428 -11.14 -21.44 3.03
CA TRP A 428 -9.97 -20.70 3.50
C TRP A 428 -8.73 -21.56 3.73
N ALA A 429 -7.58 -20.99 3.37
CA ALA A 429 -6.28 -21.37 3.89
C ALA A 429 -5.61 -20.14 4.50
N VAL A 430 -4.95 -20.27 5.67
CA VAL A 430 -4.36 -19.15 6.39
C VAL A 430 -2.89 -19.42 6.68
N TYR A 431 -2.07 -18.42 6.41
CA TYR A 431 -0.62 -18.44 6.60
C TYR A 431 -0.18 -17.33 7.54
N GLU A 432 0.84 -17.61 8.33
CA GLU A 432 1.53 -16.65 9.19
C GLU A 432 2.88 -16.30 8.57
N LYS A 433 3.13 -15.01 8.28
CA LYS A 433 4.42 -14.51 7.77
C LYS A 433 4.82 -13.22 8.50
N GLY A 434 5.84 -13.30 9.34
CA GLY A 434 6.29 -12.16 10.14
C GLY A 434 5.15 -11.56 10.97
N ASP A 435 4.89 -10.28 10.81
CA ASP A 435 3.78 -9.57 11.49
C ASP A 435 2.48 -9.55 10.68
N SER A 436 2.29 -10.50 9.77
CA SER A 436 1.13 -10.54 8.87
C SER A 436 0.43 -11.89 8.88
N TRP A 437 -0.89 -11.85 8.64
CA TRP A 437 -1.73 -12.99 8.32
C TRP A 437 -2.14 -12.92 6.86
N ILE A 438 -1.98 -14.02 6.12
CA ILE A 438 -2.37 -14.14 4.73
C ILE A 438 -3.49 -15.19 4.63
N TYR A 439 -4.68 -14.76 4.20
CA TYR A 439 -5.82 -15.62 3.98
C TYR A 439 -6.00 -15.81 2.47
N LEU A 440 -6.04 -17.05 2.04
CA LEU A 440 -6.34 -17.41 0.66
C LEU A 440 -7.75 -17.97 0.56
N GLY A 441 -8.57 -17.39 -0.26
CA GLY A 441 -9.86 -17.96 -0.66
C GLY A 441 -9.61 -19.10 -1.64
N ILE A 442 -9.84 -20.33 -1.21
CA ILE A 442 -9.58 -21.56 -1.96
C ILE A 442 -10.87 -22.26 -2.36
N ALA A 443 -10.82 -23.00 -3.47
CA ALA A 443 -11.95 -23.81 -3.92
C ALA A 443 -12.28 -24.95 -2.96
N PRO A 444 -13.57 -25.36 -2.88
CA PRO A 444 -13.97 -26.53 -2.08
C PRO A 444 -13.35 -27.84 -2.58
N ASN A 445 -13.10 -27.97 -3.90
CA ASN A 445 -12.54 -29.16 -4.51
C ASN A 445 -11.01 -29.16 -4.42
N PRO A 446 -10.35 -30.18 -3.85
CA PRO A 446 -8.88 -30.22 -3.67
C PRO A 446 -8.06 -30.07 -4.97
N GLY A 447 -8.63 -30.44 -6.12
CA GLY A 447 -7.98 -30.31 -7.45
C GLY A 447 -8.15 -28.94 -8.12
N ASP A 448 -8.96 -28.05 -7.56
CA ASP A 448 -9.18 -26.72 -8.11
C ASP A 448 -8.22 -25.72 -7.44
N LEU A 449 -7.18 -25.33 -8.14
CA LEU A 449 -6.15 -24.40 -7.63
C LEU A 449 -6.52 -22.92 -7.81
N ARG A 450 -7.74 -22.60 -8.27
CA ARG A 450 -8.17 -21.21 -8.46
C ARG A 450 -8.26 -20.48 -7.12
N LEU A 451 -7.62 -19.33 -7.04
CA LEU A 451 -7.79 -18.40 -5.94
C LEU A 451 -8.98 -17.49 -6.23
N PHE A 452 -9.88 -17.37 -5.26
CA PHE A 452 -11.02 -16.45 -5.35
C PHE A 452 -10.75 -15.11 -4.69
N ARG A 453 -9.80 -15.07 -3.77
CA ARG A 453 -9.45 -13.88 -2.98
C ARG A 453 -8.14 -14.08 -2.25
N VAL A 454 -7.41 -12.99 -2.07
CA VAL A 454 -6.26 -12.93 -1.17
C VAL A 454 -6.52 -11.84 -0.16
N VAL A 455 -6.31 -12.12 1.13
CA VAL A 455 -6.45 -11.10 2.17
C VAL A 455 -5.19 -11.08 3.00
N VAL A 456 -4.65 -9.90 3.22
CA VAL A 456 -3.45 -9.71 4.03
C VAL A 456 -3.78 -8.77 5.17
N CYS A 457 -3.62 -9.25 6.40
CA CYS A 457 -3.89 -8.49 7.62
C CYS A 457 -2.61 -8.25 8.40
N SER A 458 -2.50 -7.10 9.08
CA SER A 458 -1.54 -6.94 10.18
C SER A 458 -1.82 -7.96 11.29
N ARG A 459 -0.82 -8.21 12.15
CA ARG A 459 -0.95 -9.21 13.22
C ARG A 459 -2.16 -8.97 14.15
N ASP A 460 -2.49 -7.73 14.42
CA ASP A 460 -3.63 -7.28 15.21
C ASP A 460 -4.93 -7.09 14.42
N HIS A 461 -4.91 -7.34 13.11
CA HIS A 461 -6.01 -7.15 12.15
C HIS A 461 -6.53 -5.70 12.05
N THR A 462 -5.80 -4.71 12.55
CA THR A 462 -6.20 -3.29 12.42
C THR A 462 -6.01 -2.75 11.00
N ARG A 463 -5.20 -3.42 10.19
CA ARG A 463 -4.99 -3.09 8.78
C ARG A 463 -5.19 -4.34 7.93
N THR A 464 -6.15 -4.27 7.03
CA THR A 464 -6.53 -5.40 6.16
C THR A 464 -6.59 -4.94 4.71
N ARG A 465 -5.93 -5.68 3.82
CA ARG A 465 -6.01 -5.52 2.37
C ARG A 465 -6.65 -6.75 1.75
N ILE A 466 -7.60 -6.51 0.86
CA ILE A 466 -8.42 -7.54 0.24
C ILE A 466 -8.27 -7.43 -1.27
N PHE A 467 -7.65 -8.42 -1.86
CA PHE A 467 -7.45 -8.52 -3.31
C PHE A 467 -8.56 -9.41 -3.88
N ASN A 468 -9.46 -8.80 -4.65
CA ASN A 468 -10.56 -9.45 -5.33
C ASN A 468 -10.15 -9.76 -6.79
N PRO A 469 -10.69 -10.79 -7.44
CA PRO A 469 -10.33 -11.13 -8.82
C PRO A 469 -10.75 -10.05 -9.83
N ASN A 470 -11.78 -9.28 -9.54
CA ASN A 470 -12.28 -8.16 -10.34
C ASN A 470 -13.30 -7.33 -9.56
N GLY A 471 -13.70 -6.18 -10.14
CA GLY A 471 -14.66 -5.25 -9.55
C GLY A 471 -16.14 -5.55 -9.78
N LYS A 472 -16.50 -6.65 -10.47
CA LYS A 472 -17.90 -6.89 -10.90
C LYS A 472 -18.90 -6.86 -9.76
N LEU A 473 -18.63 -7.60 -8.68
CA LEU A 473 -19.51 -7.65 -7.51
C LEU A 473 -19.64 -6.28 -6.84
N PHE A 474 -18.55 -5.54 -6.72
CA PHE A 474 -18.51 -4.20 -6.13
C PHE A 474 -19.33 -3.20 -6.97
N LEU A 475 -19.15 -3.23 -8.29
CA LEU A 475 -19.88 -2.36 -9.23
C LEU A 475 -21.36 -2.72 -9.35
N SER A 476 -21.74 -4.01 -9.16
CA SER A 476 -23.16 -4.41 -9.18
C SER A 476 -23.95 -3.90 -7.99
N GLY A 477 -23.26 -3.52 -6.91
CA GLY A 477 -23.86 -3.02 -5.68
C GLY A 477 -24.57 -4.06 -4.81
N GLY A 478 -25.17 -3.59 -3.73
CA GLY A 478 -25.94 -4.43 -2.82
C GLY A 478 -25.11 -5.40 -1.97
N MET A 479 -23.85 -5.03 -1.67
CA MET A 479 -22.98 -5.88 -0.88
C MET A 479 -23.43 -5.99 0.58
N ASP A 480 -23.42 -7.22 1.11
CA ASP A 480 -23.83 -7.55 2.48
C ASP A 480 -22.69 -7.58 3.50
N SER A 481 -21.48 -7.23 3.12
CA SER A 481 -20.28 -7.28 3.95
C SER A 481 -19.33 -6.16 3.56
N LEU A 482 -18.75 -5.48 4.55
CA LEU A 482 -17.73 -4.45 4.34
C LEU A 482 -16.38 -5.05 3.94
N ALA A 483 -16.05 -6.24 4.45
CA ALA A 483 -14.79 -6.93 4.21
C ALA A 483 -14.85 -7.96 3.07
N LEU A 484 -16.03 -8.22 2.48
CA LEU A 484 -16.21 -9.31 1.49
C LEU A 484 -15.68 -10.69 1.95
N PHE A 485 -15.35 -10.86 3.20
CA PHE A 485 -15.38 -12.15 3.85
C PHE A 485 -16.82 -12.61 3.90
N SER A 486 -17.09 -13.90 3.95
CA SER A 486 -18.44 -14.47 3.93
C SER A 486 -19.43 -13.88 4.96
N SER A 487 -18.98 -13.02 5.80
CA SER A 487 -19.63 -11.99 6.62
C SER A 487 -18.48 -11.32 7.37
N ASP A 488 -18.55 -10.08 7.78
CA ASP A 488 -17.49 -9.36 8.51
C ASP A 488 -17.05 -10.02 9.83
N GLN A 489 -17.65 -11.17 10.16
CA GLN A 489 -17.53 -11.89 11.43
C GLN A 489 -16.11 -12.19 11.84
N ILE A 490 -15.29 -12.70 10.90
CA ILE A 490 -13.92 -13.12 11.20
C ILE A 490 -13.08 -11.93 11.65
N LEU A 491 -13.20 -10.82 10.93
CA LEU A 491 -12.48 -9.58 11.24
C LEU A 491 -12.99 -8.97 12.55
N ILE A 492 -14.30 -8.82 12.67
CA ILE A 492 -14.94 -8.20 13.86
C ILE A 492 -14.63 -9.02 15.11
N ALA A 493 -14.82 -10.34 15.09
CA ALA A 493 -14.52 -11.19 16.23
C ALA A 493 -13.06 -11.10 16.70
N ARG A 494 -12.13 -10.90 15.76
CA ARG A 494 -10.70 -10.77 16.10
C ARG A 494 -10.39 -9.40 16.71
N VAL A 495 -10.85 -8.31 16.10
CA VAL A 495 -10.53 -6.95 16.57
C VAL A 495 -11.22 -6.59 17.89
N LEU A 496 -12.39 -7.18 18.16
CA LEU A 496 -13.12 -7.00 19.43
C LEU A 496 -12.34 -7.54 20.64
N ALA A 497 -11.60 -8.64 20.47
CA ALA A 497 -10.85 -9.25 21.56
C ALA A 497 -9.83 -8.30 22.21
N ASP A 498 -9.18 -7.44 21.42
CA ASP A 498 -8.21 -6.47 21.91
C ASP A 498 -8.87 -5.24 22.60
N ARG A 499 -10.22 -5.19 22.58
CA ARG A 499 -11.02 -4.05 23.06
C ARG A 499 -11.97 -4.43 24.18
N LYS A 500 -11.70 -5.54 24.87
CA LYS A 500 -12.57 -6.10 25.93
C LYS A 500 -14.01 -6.26 25.43
N ALA A 501 -14.17 -6.82 24.24
CA ALA A 501 -15.46 -7.03 23.62
C ALA A 501 -15.56 -8.43 23.01
N CYS A 502 -16.76 -8.95 22.93
CA CYS A 502 -17.05 -10.24 22.30
C CYS A 502 -18.23 -10.12 21.33
N TYR A 503 -18.27 -11.05 20.37
CA TYR A 503 -19.29 -11.16 19.35
C TYR A 503 -20.09 -12.44 19.57
N LEU A 504 -21.38 -12.32 19.80
CA LEU A 504 -22.24 -13.42 20.17
C LEU A 504 -23.36 -13.66 19.17
N HIS A 505 -23.65 -14.91 18.85
CA HIS A 505 -24.84 -15.29 18.10
C HIS A 505 -26.08 -15.15 19.01
N SER A 506 -26.67 -13.98 18.96
CA SER A 506 -27.72 -13.55 19.87
C SER A 506 -28.56 -12.44 19.22
N ALA A 507 -29.74 -12.17 19.79
CA ALA A 507 -30.57 -11.03 19.45
C ALA A 507 -30.59 -10.05 20.60
N GLY A 508 -30.80 -8.75 20.31
CA GLY A 508 -30.80 -7.70 21.33
C GLY A 508 -31.88 -6.66 21.13
N ILE A 509 -32.40 -6.16 22.24
CA ILE A 509 -33.36 -5.04 22.29
C ILE A 509 -32.93 -4.05 23.37
N VAL A 510 -33.41 -2.80 23.24
CA VAL A 510 -33.36 -1.80 24.31
C VAL A 510 -34.78 -1.55 24.81
N LEU A 511 -35.01 -1.85 26.09
CA LEU A 511 -36.29 -1.65 26.78
C LEU A 511 -36.07 -0.71 27.97
N ASP A 512 -36.73 0.44 28.01
CA ASP A 512 -36.58 1.43 29.08
C ASP A 512 -35.09 1.78 29.37
N ASP A 513 -34.32 2.10 28.31
CA ASP A 513 -32.89 2.41 28.33
C ASP A 513 -31.96 1.26 28.79
N LYS A 514 -32.49 0.05 28.95
CA LYS A 514 -31.75 -1.15 29.36
C LYS A 514 -31.61 -2.13 28.23
N GLY A 515 -30.39 -2.61 28.01
CA GLY A 515 -30.08 -3.62 27.02
C GLY A 515 -30.42 -5.03 27.51
N LEU A 516 -31.22 -5.75 26.77
CA LEU A 516 -31.55 -7.17 27.00
C LEU A 516 -31.02 -8.01 25.86
N LEU A 517 -30.28 -9.06 26.18
CA LEU A 517 -29.66 -9.95 25.21
C LEU A 517 -30.34 -11.33 25.24
N PHE A 518 -30.88 -11.74 24.12
CA PHE A 518 -31.50 -13.06 23.93
C PHE A 518 -30.52 -14.03 23.28
N VAL A 519 -30.20 -15.12 23.98
CA VAL A 519 -29.22 -16.11 23.54
C VAL A 519 -29.91 -17.47 23.43
N GLY A 520 -29.57 -18.21 22.39
CA GLY A 520 -30.14 -19.56 22.16
C GLY A 520 -29.74 -20.13 20.81
N HIS A 521 -29.87 -21.41 20.62
CA HIS A 521 -29.60 -22.11 19.37
C HIS A 521 -30.47 -21.63 18.21
N SER A 522 -30.16 -22.07 17.00
CA SER A 522 -31.08 -21.94 15.87
C SER A 522 -32.44 -22.50 16.29
N GLU A 523 -33.51 -21.79 15.96
CA GLU A 523 -34.90 -22.16 16.36
C GLU A 523 -35.28 -22.02 17.84
N ALA A 524 -34.38 -21.58 18.73
CA ALA A 524 -34.73 -21.30 20.13
C ALA A 524 -35.78 -20.18 20.30
N GLY A 525 -36.00 -19.38 19.25
CA GLY A 525 -37.01 -18.31 19.23
C GLY A 525 -36.48 -16.89 19.42
N LYS A 526 -35.20 -16.63 19.14
CA LYS A 526 -34.60 -15.29 19.23
C LYS A 526 -35.39 -14.29 18.39
N SER A 527 -35.56 -14.55 17.10
CA SER A 527 -36.31 -13.67 16.20
C SER A 527 -37.79 -13.58 16.59
N THR A 528 -38.36 -14.64 17.16
CA THR A 528 -39.74 -14.64 17.70
C THR A 528 -39.86 -13.68 18.89
N MET A 529 -38.91 -13.73 19.82
CA MET A 529 -38.91 -12.82 20.97
C MET A 529 -38.77 -11.37 20.55
N VAL A 530 -37.86 -11.08 19.60
CA VAL A 530 -37.70 -9.73 19.04
C VAL A 530 -39.01 -9.27 18.38
N LYS A 531 -39.67 -10.13 17.55
CA LYS A 531 -40.98 -9.82 16.93
C LYS A 531 -42.04 -9.48 17.96
N MET A 532 -42.08 -10.17 19.08
CA MET A 532 -43.03 -9.89 20.17
C MET A 532 -42.76 -8.58 20.92
N MET A 533 -41.50 -8.13 20.90
CA MET A 533 -41.06 -6.94 21.62
C MET A 533 -40.93 -5.67 20.75
N ARG A 534 -40.95 -5.79 19.41
CA ARG A 534 -40.63 -4.70 18.48
C ARG A 534 -41.50 -3.43 18.62
N ASP A 535 -42.75 -3.56 19.08
CA ASP A 535 -43.64 -2.42 19.27
C ASP A 535 -43.43 -1.75 20.68
N LYS A 536 -42.61 -2.35 21.56
CA LYS A 536 -42.38 -1.94 22.93
C LYS A 536 -40.92 -1.59 23.24
N ALA A 537 -40.01 -1.96 22.37
CA ALA A 537 -38.57 -1.83 22.57
C ALA A 537 -37.87 -1.50 21.24
N GLU A 538 -36.74 -0.82 21.30
CA GLU A 538 -35.87 -0.67 20.13
C GLU A 538 -35.18 -1.99 19.82
N VAL A 539 -35.28 -2.44 18.56
CA VAL A 539 -34.59 -3.63 18.08
C VAL A 539 -33.17 -3.27 17.67
N LEU A 540 -32.17 -3.93 18.26
CA LEU A 540 -30.77 -3.73 17.89
C LEU A 540 -30.35 -4.63 16.73
N CYS A 541 -30.59 -5.93 16.83
CA CYS A 541 -30.59 -6.91 15.73
C CYS A 541 -31.07 -8.29 16.24
N ASP A 542 -31.31 -9.26 15.34
CA ASP A 542 -31.81 -10.59 15.71
C ASP A 542 -30.83 -11.75 15.44
N ASP A 543 -29.57 -11.44 15.05
CA ASP A 543 -28.61 -12.49 14.66
C ASP A 543 -27.30 -12.44 15.45
N ARG A 544 -26.66 -11.27 15.53
CA ARG A 544 -25.35 -11.13 16.19
C ARG A 544 -25.20 -9.80 16.91
N MET A 545 -24.88 -9.87 18.18
CA MET A 545 -24.69 -8.73 19.05
C MET A 545 -23.26 -8.62 19.54
N ILE A 546 -22.82 -7.39 19.85
CA ILE A 546 -21.55 -7.13 20.52
C ILE A 546 -21.82 -6.79 21.99
N ILE A 547 -21.09 -7.43 22.89
CA ILE A 547 -20.94 -6.99 24.29
C ILE A 547 -19.54 -6.38 24.41
N ARG A 548 -19.45 -5.16 24.92
CA ARG A 548 -18.18 -4.46 25.18
C ARG A 548 -18.16 -3.91 26.61
N LYS A 549 -17.00 -4.07 27.28
CA LYS A 549 -16.76 -3.47 28.59
C LYS A 549 -16.26 -2.02 28.42
N TRP A 550 -16.94 -1.09 29.03
CA TRP A 550 -16.57 0.30 29.13
C TRP A 550 -16.22 0.66 30.58
N SER A 551 -15.82 1.90 30.85
CA SER A 551 -15.50 2.37 32.22
C SER A 551 -16.70 2.35 33.17
N ASP A 552 -17.92 2.43 32.62
CA ASP A 552 -19.20 2.42 33.35
C ASP A 552 -19.88 1.05 33.38
N GLY A 553 -19.24 -0.01 32.87
CA GLY A 553 -19.75 -1.37 32.86
C GLY A 553 -19.92 -1.97 31.47
N PHE A 554 -20.66 -3.08 31.40
CA PHE A 554 -20.93 -3.74 30.12
C PHE A 554 -22.08 -3.08 29.36
N ARG A 555 -21.89 -2.94 28.04
CA ARG A 555 -22.93 -2.45 27.13
C ARG A 555 -23.12 -3.44 25.98
N ILE A 556 -24.36 -3.52 25.49
CA ILE A 556 -24.65 -4.19 24.22
C ILE A 556 -24.68 -3.15 23.11
N HIS A 557 -24.26 -3.60 21.92
CA HIS A 557 -24.26 -2.77 20.72
C HIS A 557 -24.93 -3.53 19.58
N GLY A 558 -25.78 -2.84 18.84
CA GLY A 558 -26.37 -3.36 17.63
C GLY A 558 -25.31 -3.54 16.52
N THR A 559 -25.63 -4.39 15.57
CA THR A 559 -24.80 -4.66 14.42
C THR A 559 -25.64 -4.74 13.15
N TRP A 560 -25.01 -4.65 11.98
CA TRP A 560 -25.70 -4.84 10.70
C TRP A 560 -26.02 -6.30 10.35
N SER A 561 -25.69 -7.25 11.24
CA SER A 561 -25.98 -8.66 11.03
C SER A 561 -27.42 -8.94 11.44
N HIS A 562 -28.22 -9.42 10.50
CA HIS A 562 -29.62 -9.76 10.76
C HIS A 562 -29.96 -11.17 10.25
N GLY A 563 -30.89 -11.81 10.92
CA GLY A 563 -31.47 -13.09 10.51
C GLY A 563 -32.80 -12.89 9.75
N GLU A 564 -33.91 -13.29 10.40
CA GLU A 564 -35.26 -13.14 9.80
C GLU A 564 -35.80 -11.70 9.86
N ILE A 565 -35.28 -10.89 10.78
CA ILE A 565 -35.74 -9.51 11.01
C ILE A 565 -34.71 -8.58 10.38
N SER A 566 -35.11 -7.80 9.38
CA SER A 566 -34.24 -6.88 8.67
C SER A 566 -33.88 -5.60 9.44
N GLU A 567 -34.56 -5.37 10.56
CA GLU A 567 -34.31 -4.22 11.43
C GLU A 567 -32.97 -4.37 12.15
N VAL A 568 -32.14 -3.34 12.02
CA VAL A 568 -30.85 -3.23 12.70
C VAL A 568 -30.68 -1.81 13.21
N SER A 569 -29.92 -1.63 14.28
CA SER A 569 -29.62 -0.33 14.85
C SER A 569 -28.16 -0.24 15.28
N HIS A 570 -27.55 0.94 15.15
CA HIS A 570 -26.21 1.23 15.69
C HIS A 570 -26.24 1.61 17.18
N SER A 571 -27.42 1.69 17.75
CA SER A 571 -27.61 2.07 19.17
C SER A 571 -26.92 1.11 20.12
N SER A 572 -26.68 1.60 21.32
CA SER A 572 -26.12 0.82 22.43
C SER A 572 -26.80 1.15 23.73
N ALA A 573 -26.86 0.16 24.64
CA ALA A 573 -27.42 0.38 25.98
C ALA A 573 -26.60 -0.40 27.03
N PRO A 574 -26.64 0.03 28.31
CA PRO A 574 -26.08 -0.77 29.41
C PRO A 574 -26.70 -2.18 29.43
N LEU A 575 -25.85 -3.20 29.46
CA LEU A 575 -26.31 -4.60 29.45
C LEU A 575 -26.92 -4.96 30.81
N ARG A 576 -28.23 -5.07 30.84
CA ARG A 576 -28.99 -5.36 32.07
C ARG A 576 -29.09 -6.83 32.38
N ALA A 577 -29.32 -7.67 31.36
CA ALA A 577 -29.46 -9.11 31.53
C ALA A 577 -29.14 -9.88 30.26
N ILE A 578 -28.65 -11.13 30.44
CA ILE A 578 -28.53 -12.13 29.41
C ILE A 578 -29.62 -13.20 29.64
N LEU A 579 -30.39 -13.47 28.59
CA LEU A 579 -31.60 -14.31 28.65
C LEU A 579 -31.41 -15.53 27.72
N PHE A 580 -31.17 -16.69 28.30
CA PHE A 580 -31.14 -17.97 27.58
C PHE A 580 -32.57 -18.44 27.31
N LEU A 581 -32.90 -18.57 26.04
CA LEU A 581 -34.27 -18.85 25.59
C LEU A 581 -34.60 -20.35 25.59
N GLU A 582 -35.73 -20.69 26.18
CA GLU A 582 -36.32 -22.01 26.18
C GLU A 582 -37.82 -21.93 25.85
N LYS A 583 -38.26 -22.68 24.82
CA LYS A 583 -39.68 -22.76 24.49
C LYS A 583 -40.43 -23.54 25.55
N SER A 584 -41.53 -23.00 26.05
CA SER A 584 -42.33 -23.63 27.10
C SER A 584 -43.80 -23.22 27.00
N ALA A 585 -44.71 -24.00 27.54
CA ALA A 585 -46.10 -23.59 27.68
C ALA A 585 -46.30 -22.49 28.75
N ASP A 586 -45.36 -22.38 29.70
CA ASP A 586 -45.40 -21.40 30.78
C ASP A 586 -44.35 -20.30 30.60
N ASN A 587 -44.73 -19.06 30.88
CA ASN A 587 -43.82 -17.92 30.87
C ASN A 587 -43.23 -17.74 32.28
N ARG A 588 -41.93 -17.95 32.43
CA ARG A 588 -41.21 -17.76 33.69
C ARG A 588 -39.75 -17.35 33.44
N LEU A 589 -39.21 -16.61 34.39
CA LEU A 589 -37.82 -16.18 34.40
C LEU A 589 -37.10 -16.87 35.58
N VAL A 590 -36.06 -17.64 35.29
CA VAL A 590 -35.30 -18.37 36.30
C VAL A 590 -33.85 -17.87 36.26
N ARG A 591 -33.36 -17.38 37.39
CA ARG A 591 -31.97 -16.93 37.49
C ARG A 591 -31.00 -18.09 37.40
N VAL A 592 -29.92 -17.94 36.65
CA VAL A 592 -28.83 -18.92 36.56
C VAL A 592 -27.80 -18.57 37.62
N GLU A 593 -27.80 -19.28 38.75
CA GLU A 593 -26.97 -18.95 39.92
C GLU A 593 -25.54 -19.49 39.80
N ASP A 594 -25.32 -20.63 39.14
CA ASP A 594 -24.00 -21.23 38.98
C ASP A 594 -23.17 -20.45 37.95
N LYS A 595 -22.01 -19.93 38.37
CA LYS A 595 -21.07 -19.19 37.49
C LYS A 595 -20.57 -20.06 36.33
N ARG A 596 -20.28 -21.36 36.60
CA ARG A 596 -19.78 -22.26 35.55
C ARG A 596 -20.83 -22.47 34.47
N GLU A 597 -22.09 -22.64 34.85
CA GLU A 597 -23.19 -22.74 33.91
C GLU A 597 -23.32 -21.47 33.05
N ARG A 598 -23.23 -20.26 33.66
CA ARG A 598 -23.27 -18.99 32.93
C ARG A 598 -22.15 -18.90 31.90
N VAL A 599 -20.91 -19.16 32.33
CA VAL A 599 -19.73 -19.14 31.43
C VAL A 599 -19.90 -20.12 30.27
N GLN A 600 -20.29 -21.37 30.58
CA GLN A 600 -20.48 -22.40 29.56
C GLN A 600 -21.54 -22.01 28.53
N LYS A 601 -22.69 -21.53 28.98
CA LYS A 601 -23.79 -21.09 28.12
C LYS A 601 -23.40 -19.93 27.25
N ILE A 602 -22.61 -18.95 27.72
CA ILE A 602 -22.16 -17.80 26.91
C ILE A 602 -21.13 -18.26 25.87
N LEU A 603 -20.16 -19.10 26.25
CA LEU A 603 -19.12 -19.60 25.35
C LEU A 603 -19.67 -20.37 24.15
N GLU A 604 -20.80 -21.05 24.32
CA GLU A 604 -21.44 -21.83 23.26
C GLU A 604 -21.85 -20.99 22.05
N PHE A 605 -22.21 -19.71 22.29
CA PHE A 605 -22.71 -18.81 21.25
C PHE A 605 -21.67 -17.78 20.78
N LEU A 606 -20.42 -17.96 21.22
CA LEU A 606 -19.33 -17.05 20.86
C LEU A 606 -18.91 -17.21 19.39
N VAL A 607 -18.89 -16.12 18.64
CA VAL A 607 -18.38 -16.08 17.26
C VAL A 607 -16.86 -16.04 17.29
N ARG A 608 -16.22 -16.98 16.57
CA ARG A 608 -14.76 -17.21 16.62
C ARG A 608 -14.08 -16.76 15.34
N PRO A 609 -12.89 -16.15 15.42
CA PRO A 609 -12.03 -15.94 14.24
C PRO A 609 -11.40 -17.26 13.77
N LEU A 610 -10.83 -17.29 12.56
CA LEU A 610 -10.15 -18.48 12.01
C LEU A 610 -8.80 -18.74 12.67
N VAL A 611 -8.06 -17.67 13.05
CA VAL A 611 -6.77 -17.73 13.74
C VAL A 611 -6.83 -16.92 15.02
N SER A 612 -6.31 -17.49 16.11
CA SER A 612 -6.54 -16.93 17.44
C SER A 612 -5.46 -17.31 18.46
N PRO A 613 -4.18 -16.95 18.25
CA PRO A 613 -3.13 -17.37 19.17
C PRO A 613 -3.35 -16.91 20.62
N ASP A 614 -3.88 -15.69 20.82
CA ASP A 614 -4.14 -15.05 22.10
C ASP A 614 -5.63 -14.75 22.37
N TRP A 615 -6.48 -15.10 21.41
CA TRP A 615 -7.90 -14.73 21.44
C TRP A 615 -8.67 -15.47 22.54
N TRP A 616 -8.36 -16.76 22.74
CA TRP A 616 -9.03 -17.57 23.74
C TRP A 616 -8.77 -17.07 25.17
N ASP A 617 -7.54 -16.70 25.49
CA ASP A 617 -7.20 -16.18 26.82
C ASP A 617 -7.98 -14.89 27.13
N LYS A 618 -8.05 -13.99 26.13
CA LYS A 618 -8.82 -12.74 26.23
C LYS A 618 -10.31 -13.00 26.37
N MET A 619 -10.86 -13.94 25.60
CA MET A 619 -12.29 -14.26 25.64
C MET A 619 -12.69 -14.96 26.93
N LEU A 620 -11.91 -15.91 27.40
CA LEU A 620 -12.20 -16.58 28.68
C LEU A 620 -12.24 -15.58 29.83
N THR A 621 -11.23 -14.71 29.93
CA THR A 621 -11.20 -13.63 30.93
C THR A 621 -12.44 -12.74 30.83
N LEU A 622 -12.78 -12.29 29.62
CA LEU A 622 -13.92 -11.40 29.40
C LEU A 622 -15.26 -12.08 29.74
N ILE A 623 -15.43 -13.34 29.34
CA ILE A 623 -16.67 -14.09 29.62
C ILE A 623 -16.84 -14.36 31.14
N GLU A 624 -15.73 -14.59 31.84
CA GLU A 624 -15.79 -14.70 33.32
C GLU A 624 -16.21 -13.38 33.96
N GLU A 625 -15.67 -12.24 33.48
CA GLU A 625 -16.09 -10.91 33.94
C GLU A 625 -17.59 -10.65 33.65
N ILE A 626 -18.06 -11.01 32.44
CA ILE A 626 -19.49 -10.88 32.09
C ILE A 626 -20.34 -11.76 33.03
N ALA A 627 -19.94 -12.99 33.26
CA ALA A 627 -20.69 -13.90 34.13
C ALA A 627 -20.72 -13.45 35.60
N ASP A 628 -19.76 -12.69 36.06
CA ASP A 628 -19.73 -12.10 37.41
C ASP A 628 -20.58 -10.82 37.51
N GLU A 629 -20.52 -9.95 36.53
CA GLU A 629 -21.11 -8.62 36.63
C GLU A 629 -22.53 -8.54 36.03
N VAL A 630 -22.88 -9.42 35.09
CA VAL A 630 -24.17 -9.34 34.38
C VAL A 630 -25.11 -10.47 34.82
N PRO A 631 -26.31 -10.15 35.29
CA PRO A 631 -27.32 -11.15 35.62
C PRO A 631 -27.72 -12.01 34.43
N CYS A 632 -27.73 -13.32 34.61
CA CYS A 632 -28.13 -14.28 33.58
C CYS A 632 -29.38 -15.04 34.02
N TYR A 633 -30.31 -15.23 33.10
CA TYR A 633 -31.56 -15.93 33.34
C TYR A 633 -31.86 -16.97 32.24
N THR A 634 -32.58 -18.03 32.55
CA THR A 634 -33.29 -18.83 31.58
C THR A 634 -34.71 -18.28 31.46
N LEU A 635 -35.09 -17.81 30.26
CA LEU A 635 -36.44 -17.34 29.96
C LEU A 635 -37.22 -18.45 29.27
N TYR A 636 -38.14 -19.05 30.00
CA TYR A 636 -39.16 -19.96 29.46
C TYR A 636 -40.31 -19.09 28.90
N PHE A 637 -40.72 -19.34 27.65
CA PHE A 637 -41.74 -18.52 27.03
C PHE A 637 -42.60 -19.25 26.00
N ASP A 638 -43.83 -18.79 25.86
CA ASP A 638 -44.80 -19.20 24.85
C ASP A 638 -45.01 -18.11 23.81
N MET A 639 -45.92 -18.31 22.85
CA MET A 639 -46.26 -17.36 21.81
C MET A 639 -47.28 -16.29 22.22
N SER A 640 -47.74 -16.24 23.50
CA SER A 640 -48.78 -15.33 23.96
C SER A 640 -48.34 -13.86 24.11
N GLY A 641 -47.02 -13.59 24.06
CA GLY A 641 -46.45 -12.24 24.29
C GLY A 641 -46.36 -11.84 25.79
N ARG A 642 -46.83 -12.68 26.72
CA ARG A 642 -46.76 -12.43 28.17
C ARG A 642 -45.36 -12.42 28.75
N ALA A 643 -44.43 -13.06 28.06
CA ALA A 643 -42.99 -12.99 28.38
C ALA A 643 -42.46 -11.56 28.45
N GLY A 644 -43.01 -10.64 27.63
CA GLY A 644 -42.64 -9.21 27.65
C GLY A 644 -42.90 -8.52 28.97
N ASP A 645 -43.91 -8.94 29.75
CA ASP A 645 -44.21 -8.34 31.03
C ASP A 645 -43.19 -8.76 32.12
N LEU A 646 -42.60 -9.98 31.99
CA LEU A 646 -41.49 -10.43 32.83
C LEU A 646 -40.23 -9.61 32.65
N LEU A 647 -40.00 -9.12 31.40
CA LEU A 647 -38.81 -8.34 31.05
C LEU A 647 -38.84 -6.93 31.62
N LYS A 648 -40.03 -6.31 31.82
CA LYS A 648 -40.16 -5.01 32.44
C LYS A 648 -39.67 -4.99 33.89
N GLY A 649 -39.66 -6.13 34.57
CA GLY A 649 -39.16 -6.27 35.93
C GLY A 649 -37.64 -6.31 36.08
N LEU A 650 -36.90 -6.43 34.98
CA LEU A 650 -35.44 -6.42 34.94
C LEU A 650 -34.91 -4.99 34.86
#